data_dad477658710ccb275a19577779f7781
#
_entry.id   dad477658710ccb275a19577779f7781
#
_cell.length_a   1.000
_cell.length_b   1.000
_cell.length_c   1.000
_cell.angle_alpha   90.00
_cell.angle_beta   90.00
_cell.angle_gamma   90.00
#
_symmetry.space_group_name_H-M   'P 1'
#
loop_
_entity.id
_entity.type
_entity.pdbx_description
1 polymer ?
#
loop_
_entity_poly.entity_id
_entity_poly.type
_entity_poly.pdbx_seq_one_letter_code
_entity_poly.pdbx_strand_id
1 'polypeptide(L)'
;MGGSPNTKILFRRKNTKKRAHFLSKKIALRRPESRRARSVPPQKNRPANPPPQNRPGNTVPAPCGPFGPEGSPNGEELRAKTDIFCEIFCIFVQLLPFGYGRKKRPESPDRRIAFEGKERLGNHSRLKRVRIMIQIGNRLRLEQVEEVLFGGGRVAPQQQMLLEVEECYRFLEEFASDKVIYGINTGFGPMAQYRIDDGDLRALQYNIIRSHAAGAGEPLPVVCVRAAMLARIQTFAQARSGVHPEVITLLAELLNRRITPVVPRHGSVGASGDLVQLAHIALALIGEGEVFVERDGVPERRPTAEVFAREGITPLGIHLREGLAITNGTAVMTGIGLVNLLEVCRLLDYAVAASLLMNEIASSYDDFLSEELNAMKLHAGQRDIAAAMRRAAEGGQRLLKRETVLYHRHTEQHFEHKVQPYYSLRCIPQILGPVLDTLRGAEEVLVNELNSVDDNPVVDPLTRNVYHGGNFHGDYVSLEMDKLKIATTKLTMLAERQMNYLFHDRINGILPPFVNLGKLGLNYGLQAAQFTATSTTAESQTLSNPMYVHSIPNNNDNQDIVSMGTNAALLCRQVVENGYQVMAIHLMALAQAVDCLEIAGQLAPATRRLYDRVRAEVPAFREDTPKYREIERLEQLMRTQPAGLL
;
A
#
# COMPACT_ATOMS: atom_id res chain seq x y z
N MET A 1 -56.86 52.86 -24.38
CA MET A 1 -57.55 52.68 -23.09
C MET A 1 -56.72 51.65 -22.35
N GLY A 2 -55.90 51.96 -21.50
CA GLY A 2 -55.85 52.30 -20.09
C GLY A 2 -55.41 51.02 -19.38
N GLY A 3 -54.48 50.92 -18.50
CA GLY A 3 -53.61 51.73 -17.72
C GLY A 3 -52.80 50.81 -16.81
N SER A 4 -51.55 51.16 -16.64
CA SER A 4 -50.66 50.64 -15.59
C SER A 4 -51.19 51.04 -14.21
N PRO A 5 -50.77 50.36 -13.10
CA PRO A 5 -49.73 51.01 -12.34
C PRO A 5 -48.68 50.15 -11.66
N ASN A 6 -47.48 50.72 -11.63
CA ASN A 6 -46.36 50.50 -10.71
C ASN A 6 -46.72 50.26 -9.24
N THR A 7 -46.00 49.34 -8.62
CA THR A 7 -45.81 49.36 -7.17
C THR A 7 -44.31 49.22 -6.84
N LYS A 8 -43.70 50.35 -6.46
CA LYS A 8 -42.38 50.47 -5.85
C LYS A 8 -42.43 49.90 -4.42
N ILE A 9 -41.57 48.95 -4.08
CA ILE A 9 -41.29 48.61 -2.70
C ILE A 9 -39.94 49.25 -2.31
N LEU A 10 -40.04 50.24 -1.42
CA LEU A 10 -38.93 50.91 -0.75
C LEU A 10 -38.35 49.96 0.31
N PHE A 11 -37.09 49.61 0.19
CA PHE A 11 -36.31 49.05 1.29
C PHE A 11 -35.67 50.15 2.13
N ARG A 12 -36.13 50.29 3.40
CA ARG A 12 -35.53 51.15 4.42
C ARG A 12 -34.16 50.56 4.84
N ARG A 13 -33.09 51.31 4.56
CA ARG A 13 -31.80 51.18 5.27
C ARG A 13 -31.96 51.73 6.70
N LYS A 14 -31.73 50.93 7.71
CA LYS A 14 -31.39 51.40 9.07
C LYS A 14 -30.09 50.77 9.56
N ASN A 15 -29.10 51.63 9.64
CA ASN A 15 -27.93 51.68 10.54
C ASN A 15 -27.64 50.50 11.44
N THR A 16 -26.51 49.86 11.21
CA THR A 16 -25.64 49.28 12.24
C THR A 16 -24.16 49.68 12.04
N LYS A 17 -23.88 50.95 12.17
CA LYS A 17 -22.53 51.44 12.51
C LYS A 17 -22.50 51.58 14.03
N LYS A 18 -22.08 50.56 14.76
CA LYS A 18 -21.60 50.60 16.15
C LYS A 18 -21.29 49.15 16.60
N ARG A 19 -20.17 48.60 16.14
CA ARG A 19 -19.42 47.45 16.79
C ARG A 19 -18.11 47.14 16.07
N ALA A 20 -17.34 48.16 15.71
CA ALA A 20 -16.00 48.00 15.14
C ALA A 20 -15.06 49.01 15.78
N HIS A 21 -14.99 49.05 17.12
CA HIS A 21 -14.07 49.98 17.79
C HIS A 21 -13.62 49.49 19.18
N PHE A 22 -13.43 48.15 19.36
CA PHE A 22 -12.92 47.66 20.66
C PHE A 22 -11.94 46.47 20.57
N LEU A 23 -11.25 46.29 19.44
CA LEU A 23 -10.25 45.20 19.30
C LEU A 23 -8.99 45.60 18.53
N SER A 24 -8.59 46.86 18.57
CA SER A 24 -7.34 47.32 17.95
C SER A 24 -6.46 48.14 18.95
N LYS A 25 -6.17 47.55 20.09
CA LYS A 25 -5.08 48.05 20.97
C LYS A 25 -4.66 46.90 21.88
N LYS A 26 -3.67 46.13 21.43
CA LYS A 26 -2.68 45.39 22.23
C LYS A 26 -2.07 44.29 21.32
N ILE A 27 -1.10 44.65 20.53
CA ILE A 27 0.09 43.87 20.17
C ILE A 27 0.97 44.88 19.40
N ALA A 28 1.83 45.52 20.13
CA ALA A 28 2.97 46.24 19.58
C ALA A 28 4.21 45.86 20.37
N LEU A 29 5.15 45.24 19.67
CA LEU A 29 6.59 45.30 19.86
C LEU A 29 7.21 44.83 21.19
N ARG A 30 7.91 43.71 21.17
CA ARG A 30 9.26 43.57 21.75
C ARG A 30 10.12 42.58 20.94
N ARG A 31 11.11 43.11 20.23
CA ARG A 31 12.33 42.38 19.80
C ARG A 31 13.24 42.24 21.02
N PRO A 32 13.99 41.15 21.21
CA PRO A 32 15.10 41.14 22.14
C PRO A 32 16.42 41.37 21.41
N GLU A 33 17.17 42.31 21.95
CA GLU A 33 18.58 42.59 21.67
C GLU A 33 19.48 41.50 22.28
N SER A 34 20.59 41.29 21.57
CA SER A 34 21.76 40.51 21.96
C SER A 34 22.40 40.95 23.27
N ARG A 35 22.70 40.04 24.21
CA ARG A 35 23.75 40.25 25.22
C ARG A 35 24.62 39.02 25.46
N ARG A 36 25.90 39.32 25.52
CA ARG A 36 27.12 38.54 25.65
C ARG A 36 27.17 37.63 26.89
N ALA A 37 27.97 36.59 26.72
CA ALA A 37 28.42 35.66 27.73
C ALA A 37 29.03 36.31 28.99
N ARG A 38 28.73 35.80 30.18
CA ARG A 38 29.59 35.86 31.38
C ARG A 38 29.65 34.48 32.04
N SER A 39 30.87 34.08 32.27
CA SER A 39 31.37 32.92 32.99
C SER A 39 30.93 32.88 34.45
N VAL A 40 30.64 31.69 34.98
CA VAL A 40 30.43 31.41 36.41
C VAL A 40 31.39 30.28 36.83
N PRO A 41 32.09 30.41 37.95
CA PRO A 41 33.09 29.46 38.41
C PRO A 41 32.52 28.28 39.21
N PRO A 42 33.31 27.24 39.51
CA PRO A 42 32.82 25.95 40.04
C PRO A 42 32.62 25.96 41.56
N GLN A 43 31.62 25.24 42.03
CA GLN A 43 31.44 24.95 43.46
C GLN A 43 31.61 23.46 43.76
N LYS A 44 32.26 23.28 44.93
CA LYS A 44 32.90 22.12 45.50
C LYS A 44 31.93 21.03 45.99
N ASN A 45 32.44 19.79 45.98
CA ASN A 45 32.02 18.57 46.65
C ASN A 45 31.51 18.72 48.09
N ARG A 46 30.49 17.97 48.46
CA ARG A 46 30.36 17.25 49.75
C ARG A 46 29.29 16.14 49.69
N PRO A 47 29.25 15.19 50.66
CA PRO A 47 29.44 13.75 50.36
C PRO A 47 28.16 12.91 50.55
N ALA A 48 28.26 11.64 50.14
CA ALA A 48 27.27 10.59 50.26
C ALA A 48 26.87 10.25 51.71
N ASN A 49 25.60 9.89 51.91
CA ASN A 49 25.14 9.16 53.08
C ASN A 49 24.47 7.83 52.68
N PRO A 50 24.59 6.79 53.50
CA PRO A 50 24.40 5.42 53.14
C PRO A 50 22.94 4.89 53.27
N PRO A 51 22.66 3.65 52.82
CA PRO A 51 21.30 3.11 52.78
C PRO A 51 20.84 2.53 54.11
N PRO A 52 19.54 2.49 54.42
CA PRO A 52 19.04 1.77 55.59
C PRO A 52 18.76 0.29 55.34
N GLN A 53 19.13 -0.47 56.37
CA GLN A 53 19.04 -1.93 56.50
C GLN A 53 17.60 -2.40 56.80
N ASN A 54 17.42 -3.70 56.49
CA ASN A 54 16.30 -4.61 56.74
C ASN A 54 15.75 -4.70 58.18
N ARG A 55 14.47 -4.98 58.27
CA ARG A 55 13.76 -6.12 58.93
C ARG A 55 12.60 -5.72 59.83
N PRO A 56 11.72 -6.65 60.28
CA PRO A 56 10.71 -7.44 59.55
C PRO A 56 9.32 -7.39 60.23
N GLY A 57 8.30 -8.01 59.61
CA GLY A 57 7.28 -8.64 60.43
C GLY A 57 5.82 -8.33 60.18
N ASN A 58 5.12 -9.35 59.74
CA ASN A 58 3.73 -9.77 60.08
C ASN A 58 2.58 -8.83 59.68
N THR A 59 1.55 -9.27 59.07
CA THR A 59 0.61 -10.34 59.20
C THR A 59 -0.54 -10.10 58.21
N VAL A 60 -1.06 -11.16 57.63
CA VAL A 60 -2.32 -11.22 56.84
C VAL A 60 -3.50 -11.02 57.78
N PRO A 61 -4.61 -10.43 57.37
CA PRO A 61 -5.89 -11.01 57.70
C PRO A 61 -6.77 -11.30 56.47
N ALA A 62 -7.46 -12.42 56.53
CA ALA A 62 -8.45 -12.93 55.62
C ALA A 62 -9.84 -12.30 55.88
N PRO A 63 -10.89 -12.73 55.19
CA PRO A 63 -11.86 -11.90 54.51
C PRO A 63 -13.13 -11.61 55.29
N CYS A 64 -13.79 -10.51 55.01
CA CYS A 64 -15.16 -10.27 55.47
C CYS A 64 -16.15 -10.38 54.33
N GLY A 65 -17.22 -11.13 54.59
CA GLY A 65 -18.37 -11.43 53.71
C GLY A 65 -19.39 -10.27 53.59
N PRO A 66 -20.58 -10.56 53.15
CA PRO A 66 -21.30 -9.73 52.17
C PRO A 66 -22.28 -8.72 52.82
N PHE A 67 -22.41 -7.58 52.18
CA PHE A 67 -23.57 -6.69 52.39
C PHE A 67 -24.46 -6.71 51.15
N GLY A 68 -25.76 -7.02 51.40
CA GLY A 68 -26.81 -7.03 50.42
C GLY A 68 -27.38 -5.64 50.10
N PRO A 69 -28.39 -5.57 49.25
CA PRO A 69 -28.65 -4.45 48.37
C PRO A 69 -29.69 -3.47 48.85
N GLU A 70 -29.54 -2.19 48.51
CA GLU A 70 -30.66 -1.26 48.44
C GLU A 70 -30.57 -0.36 47.20
N GLY A 71 -31.55 -0.51 46.36
CA GLY A 71 -32.38 0.51 45.71
C GLY A 71 -31.78 1.35 44.60
N SER A 72 -31.98 0.96 43.33
CA SER A 72 -32.28 1.94 42.29
C SER A 72 -33.30 1.36 41.29
N PRO A 73 -34.35 2.12 40.93
CA PRO A 73 -35.35 1.70 39.96
C PRO A 73 -34.88 2.04 38.56
N ASN A 74 -35.05 1.12 37.61
CA ASN A 74 -35.16 1.31 36.16
C ASN A 74 -34.57 0.15 35.31
N GLY A 75 -34.86 -1.09 35.75
CA GLY A 75 -34.56 -2.28 34.94
C GLY A 75 -35.58 -2.59 33.84
N GLU A 76 -36.76 -2.00 33.88
CA GLU A 76 -37.85 -2.33 32.94
C GLU A 76 -37.81 -1.50 31.64
N GLU A 77 -37.29 -0.28 31.66
CA GLU A 77 -37.23 0.57 30.47
C GLU A 77 -36.11 0.17 29.47
N LEU A 78 -35.07 -0.52 29.93
CA LEU A 78 -34.01 -1.05 29.05
C LEU A 78 -34.43 -2.39 28.39
N ARG A 79 -35.26 -3.21 29.05
CA ARG A 79 -35.78 -4.45 28.44
C ARG A 79 -36.78 -4.16 27.34
N ALA A 80 -37.67 -3.20 27.54
CA ALA A 80 -38.68 -2.83 26.54
C ALA A 80 -38.07 -2.27 25.23
N LYS A 81 -36.90 -1.61 25.29
CA LYS A 81 -36.22 -1.12 24.08
C LYS A 81 -35.43 -2.20 23.32
N THR A 82 -35.00 -3.25 24.00
CA THR A 82 -34.28 -4.38 23.37
C THR A 82 -35.27 -5.34 22.68
N ASP A 83 -36.44 -5.54 23.25
CA ASP A 83 -37.46 -6.42 22.66
C ASP A 83 -38.09 -5.80 21.41
N ILE A 84 -38.30 -4.48 21.37
CA ILE A 84 -38.78 -3.77 20.16
C ILE A 84 -37.76 -3.83 19.03
N PHE A 85 -36.44 -3.83 19.32
CA PHE A 85 -35.38 -3.94 18.28
C PHE A 85 -35.30 -5.35 17.70
N CYS A 86 -35.54 -6.39 18.51
CA CYS A 86 -35.59 -7.79 18.04
C CYS A 86 -36.86 -8.08 17.21
N GLU A 87 -38.00 -7.53 17.56
CA GLU A 87 -39.22 -7.73 16.77
C GLU A 87 -39.18 -6.99 15.42
N ILE A 88 -38.62 -5.79 15.37
CA ILE A 88 -38.44 -5.05 14.09
C ILE A 88 -37.42 -5.76 13.17
N PHE A 89 -36.39 -6.39 13.72
CA PHE A 89 -35.41 -7.16 12.92
C PHE A 89 -36.01 -8.47 12.39
N CYS A 90 -36.86 -9.14 13.15
CA CYS A 90 -37.57 -10.35 12.70
C CYS A 90 -38.63 -10.07 11.63
N ILE A 91 -39.32 -8.93 11.67
CA ILE A 91 -40.34 -8.55 10.68
C ILE A 91 -39.67 -8.16 9.33
N PHE A 92 -38.45 -7.57 9.34
CA PHE A 92 -37.72 -7.22 8.11
C PHE A 92 -37.17 -8.44 7.36
N VAL A 93 -36.90 -9.55 8.06
CA VAL A 93 -36.41 -10.81 7.45
C VAL A 93 -37.55 -11.64 6.82
N GLN A 94 -38.83 -11.42 7.23
CA GLN A 94 -39.99 -12.20 6.73
C GLN A 94 -40.68 -11.59 5.50
N LEU A 95 -40.28 -10.40 5.01
CA LEU A 95 -40.96 -9.72 3.90
C LEU A 95 -40.19 -9.72 2.57
N LEU A 96 -39.16 -10.53 2.43
CA LEU A 96 -38.50 -10.72 1.13
C LEU A 96 -38.85 -12.12 0.57
N PRO A 97 -39.50 -12.23 -0.59
CA PRO A 97 -39.77 -13.51 -1.22
C PRO A 97 -38.50 -14.04 -1.89
N PHE A 98 -37.73 -14.87 -1.19
CA PHE A 98 -36.63 -15.62 -1.82
C PHE A 98 -37.16 -16.99 -2.29
N GLY A 99 -37.62 -17.01 -3.53
CA GLY A 99 -37.72 -18.24 -4.30
C GLY A 99 -36.38 -18.56 -4.92
N TYR A 100 -35.54 -19.39 -4.29
CA TYR A 100 -34.38 -19.96 -4.91
C TYR A 100 -34.57 -21.44 -5.19
N GLY A 101 -34.89 -21.75 -6.45
CA GLY A 101 -34.72 -23.09 -7.00
C GLY A 101 -33.23 -23.49 -6.93
N ARG A 102 -32.96 -24.65 -6.31
CA ARG A 102 -31.61 -25.25 -6.28
C ARG A 102 -31.17 -25.57 -7.71
N LYS A 103 -30.47 -24.63 -8.36
CA LYS A 103 -29.56 -24.95 -9.45
C LYS A 103 -28.21 -25.26 -8.83
N LYS A 104 -27.67 -26.47 -9.09
CA LYS A 104 -26.30 -26.85 -8.77
C LYS A 104 -25.37 -25.75 -9.28
N ARG A 105 -24.60 -25.15 -8.39
CA ARG A 105 -23.48 -24.28 -8.79
C ARG A 105 -22.49 -25.14 -9.57
N PRO A 106 -21.98 -24.69 -10.72
CA PRO A 106 -20.78 -25.29 -11.28
C PRO A 106 -19.65 -25.08 -10.27
N GLU A 107 -18.88 -26.12 -10.03
CA GLU A 107 -17.63 -26.07 -9.26
C GLU A 107 -16.77 -24.96 -9.86
N SER A 108 -16.40 -23.99 -9.05
CA SER A 108 -15.45 -22.97 -9.43
C SER A 108 -14.11 -23.66 -9.70
N PRO A 109 -13.43 -23.37 -10.82
CA PRO A 109 -12.10 -23.90 -11.05
C PRO A 109 -11.20 -23.41 -9.90
N ASP A 110 -10.45 -24.36 -9.36
CA ASP A 110 -9.41 -24.18 -8.34
C ASP A 110 -8.50 -23.00 -8.78
N ARG A 111 -8.73 -21.80 -8.22
CA ARG A 111 -7.88 -20.63 -8.47
C ARG A 111 -6.64 -20.78 -7.61
N ARG A 112 -5.75 -21.64 -8.05
CA ARG A 112 -4.35 -21.56 -7.63
C ARG A 112 -3.79 -20.29 -8.26
N ILE A 113 -3.23 -19.41 -7.42
CA ILE A 113 -2.22 -18.46 -7.89
C ILE A 113 -1.05 -19.38 -8.27
N ALA A 114 -1.05 -19.83 -9.52
CA ALA A 114 0.05 -20.57 -10.06
C ALA A 114 1.11 -19.54 -10.44
N PHE A 115 2.01 -19.25 -9.51
CA PHE A 115 3.36 -18.89 -9.88
C PHE A 115 3.97 -20.14 -10.55
N GLU A 116 3.63 -20.38 -11.81
CA GLU A 116 4.39 -21.33 -12.61
C GLU A 116 5.80 -20.76 -12.77
N GLY A 117 6.63 -21.07 -11.77
CA GLY A 117 8.07 -20.94 -11.84
C GLY A 117 8.54 -21.89 -12.95
N LYS A 118 8.64 -21.39 -14.19
CA LYS A 118 9.42 -22.07 -15.22
C LYS A 118 10.85 -22.12 -14.75
N GLU A 119 11.25 -23.28 -14.21
CA GLU A 119 12.65 -23.65 -14.07
C GLU A 119 13.36 -23.41 -15.41
N ARG A 120 14.14 -22.36 -15.48
CA ARG A 120 15.22 -22.21 -16.46
C ARG A 120 16.52 -22.07 -15.70
N LEU A 121 17.11 -23.21 -15.42
CA LEU A 121 18.50 -23.35 -15.06
C LEU A 121 19.41 -22.65 -16.10
N GLY A 122 20.32 -21.89 -15.56
CA GLY A 122 21.54 -21.34 -15.97
C GLY A 122 21.99 -21.45 -17.43
N ASN A 123 22.12 -20.28 -18.05
CA ASN A 123 23.35 -19.89 -18.76
C ASN A 123 23.25 -18.40 -19.05
N HIS A 124 24.23 -17.62 -18.56
CA HIS A 124 24.41 -16.22 -18.89
C HIS A 124 24.91 -16.09 -20.33
N SER A 125 24.05 -16.37 -21.28
CA SER A 125 24.15 -15.84 -22.63
C SER A 125 23.05 -14.80 -22.78
N ARG A 126 23.37 -13.61 -23.32
CA ARG A 126 22.41 -12.59 -23.74
C ARG A 126 21.41 -13.16 -24.76
N LEU A 127 20.51 -14.02 -24.32
CA LEU A 127 19.32 -14.35 -25.09
C LEU A 127 18.49 -13.06 -25.16
N LYS A 128 18.29 -12.54 -26.38
CA LYS A 128 17.29 -11.50 -26.66
C LYS A 128 16.00 -11.94 -26.02
N ARG A 129 15.65 -11.38 -24.83
CA ARG A 129 14.31 -11.62 -24.25
C ARG A 129 13.31 -11.23 -25.32
N VAL A 130 12.49 -12.16 -25.75
CA VAL A 130 11.33 -11.87 -26.60
C VAL A 130 10.49 -10.87 -25.83
N ARG A 131 10.41 -9.63 -26.32
CA ARG A 131 9.61 -8.58 -25.68
C ARG A 131 8.15 -8.98 -25.81
N ILE A 132 7.50 -9.23 -24.68
CA ILE A 132 6.08 -9.57 -24.64
C ILE A 132 5.28 -8.31 -24.97
N MET A 133 4.31 -8.45 -25.90
CA MET A 133 3.37 -7.39 -26.27
C MET A 133 2.06 -7.62 -25.51
N ILE A 134 1.69 -6.71 -24.63
CA ILE A 134 0.44 -6.72 -23.88
C ILE A 134 -0.61 -5.94 -24.70
N GLN A 135 -1.67 -6.64 -25.09
CA GLN A 135 -2.77 -6.03 -25.85
C GLN A 135 -3.69 -5.22 -24.94
N ILE A 136 -3.83 -3.94 -25.21
CA ILE A 136 -4.78 -3.03 -24.55
C ILE A 136 -6.12 -3.10 -25.31
N GLY A 137 -7.22 -3.13 -24.55
CA GLY A 137 -8.59 -3.35 -25.04
C GLY A 137 -9.24 -4.60 -24.45
N ASN A 138 -8.44 -5.49 -23.86
CA ASN A 138 -8.90 -6.60 -23.02
C ASN A 138 -8.74 -6.28 -21.53
N ARG A 139 -9.44 -7.04 -20.68
CA ARG A 139 -9.24 -6.96 -19.23
C ARG A 139 -7.79 -7.34 -18.89
N LEU A 140 -7.06 -6.44 -18.26
CA LEU A 140 -5.70 -6.69 -17.75
C LEU A 140 -5.75 -7.48 -16.45
N ARG A 141 -4.78 -8.40 -16.29
CA ARG A 141 -4.51 -9.14 -15.05
C ARG A 141 -3.23 -8.64 -14.40
N LEU A 142 -3.04 -8.97 -13.13
CA LEU A 142 -1.89 -8.52 -12.34
C LEU A 142 -0.55 -8.95 -12.96
N GLU A 143 -0.45 -10.16 -13.52
CA GLU A 143 0.77 -10.66 -14.17
C GLU A 143 1.14 -9.84 -15.42
N GLN A 144 0.15 -9.33 -16.13
CA GLN A 144 0.37 -8.46 -17.30
C GLN A 144 0.87 -7.08 -16.85
N VAL A 145 0.36 -6.57 -15.74
CA VAL A 145 0.87 -5.34 -15.11
C VAL A 145 2.32 -5.53 -14.68
N GLU A 146 2.63 -6.63 -14.01
CA GLU A 146 3.99 -6.96 -13.59
C GLU A 146 4.95 -7.03 -14.78
N GLU A 147 4.54 -7.67 -15.89
CA GLU A 147 5.35 -7.76 -17.10
C GLU A 147 5.65 -6.37 -17.70
N VAL A 148 4.66 -5.46 -17.74
CA VAL A 148 4.87 -4.09 -18.24
C VAL A 148 5.80 -3.29 -17.34
N LEU A 149 5.64 -3.40 -16.03
CA LEU A 149 6.38 -2.57 -15.05
C LEU A 149 7.79 -3.08 -14.80
N PHE A 150 7.98 -4.39 -14.69
CA PHE A 150 9.22 -5.02 -14.25
C PHE A 150 9.83 -6.00 -15.27
N GLY A 151 9.02 -6.63 -16.12
CA GLY A 151 9.45 -7.62 -17.10
C GLY A 151 10.04 -7.04 -18.39
N GLY A 152 9.74 -5.77 -18.69
CA GLY A 152 10.14 -5.10 -19.94
C GLY A 152 9.13 -5.28 -21.07
N GLY A 153 7.94 -5.78 -20.76
CA GLY A 153 6.80 -5.86 -21.67
C GLY A 153 6.40 -4.50 -22.24
N ARG A 154 5.87 -4.51 -23.45
CA ARG A 154 5.34 -3.32 -24.14
C ARG A 154 3.83 -3.42 -24.26
N VAL A 155 3.16 -2.28 -24.35
CA VAL A 155 1.72 -2.20 -24.56
C VAL A 155 1.41 -1.92 -26.03
N ALA A 156 0.36 -2.52 -26.56
CA ALA A 156 -0.13 -2.29 -27.91
C ALA A 156 -1.65 -2.09 -27.88
N PRO A 157 -2.15 -0.87 -28.14
CA PRO A 157 -3.57 -0.62 -28.30
C PRO A 157 -4.13 -1.42 -29.47
N GLN A 158 -5.25 -2.14 -29.25
CA GLN A 158 -5.93 -2.89 -30.31
C GLN A 158 -6.67 -1.94 -31.26
N GLN A 159 -6.60 -2.22 -32.57
CA GLN A 159 -7.24 -1.37 -33.57
C GLN A 159 -8.77 -1.28 -33.38
N GLN A 160 -9.42 -2.41 -33.08
CA GLN A 160 -10.87 -2.44 -32.86
C GLN A 160 -11.27 -1.54 -31.66
N MET A 161 -10.52 -1.62 -30.56
CA MET A 161 -10.74 -0.76 -29.38
C MET A 161 -10.56 0.72 -29.72
N LEU A 162 -9.55 1.08 -30.52
CA LEU A 162 -9.35 2.47 -30.95
C LEU A 162 -10.52 2.98 -31.80
N LEU A 163 -11.14 2.14 -32.63
CA LEU A 163 -12.35 2.49 -33.38
C LEU A 163 -13.56 2.73 -32.46
N GLU A 164 -13.70 1.90 -31.42
CA GLU A 164 -14.76 2.09 -30.40
C GLU A 164 -14.57 3.38 -29.60
N VAL A 165 -13.32 3.74 -29.27
CA VAL A 165 -12.99 5.01 -28.60
C VAL A 165 -13.32 6.20 -29.52
N GLU A 166 -12.98 6.12 -30.80
CA GLU A 166 -13.30 7.14 -31.80
C GLU A 166 -14.81 7.31 -31.96
N GLU A 167 -15.58 6.22 -31.99
CA GLU A 167 -17.06 6.26 -32.04
C GLU A 167 -17.64 6.93 -30.81
N CYS A 168 -17.09 6.62 -29.61
CA CYS A 168 -17.50 7.28 -28.36
C CYS A 168 -17.20 8.77 -28.38
N TYR A 169 -16.05 9.18 -28.89
CA TYR A 169 -15.69 10.59 -29.05
C TYR A 169 -16.65 11.32 -30.00
N ARG A 170 -16.92 10.78 -31.19
CA ARG A 170 -17.86 11.38 -32.17
C ARG A 170 -19.28 11.46 -31.62
N PHE A 171 -19.73 10.41 -30.93
CA PHE A 171 -21.02 10.45 -30.26
C PHE A 171 -21.10 11.61 -29.26
N LEU A 172 -20.04 11.84 -28.48
CA LEU A 172 -20.01 12.95 -27.53
C LEU A 172 -20.05 14.32 -28.21
N GLU A 173 -19.33 14.52 -29.33
CA GLU A 173 -19.36 15.76 -30.08
C GLU A 173 -20.79 16.07 -30.61
N GLU A 174 -21.44 15.06 -31.19
CA GLU A 174 -22.83 15.17 -31.67
C GLU A 174 -23.77 15.48 -30.49
N PHE A 175 -23.65 14.71 -29.38
CA PHE A 175 -24.54 14.83 -28.22
C PHE A 175 -24.40 16.17 -27.51
N ALA A 176 -23.20 16.74 -27.46
CA ALA A 176 -22.91 18.00 -26.76
C ALA A 176 -23.33 19.25 -27.53
N SER A 177 -23.66 19.13 -28.82
CA SER A 177 -23.90 20.28 -29.70
C SER A 177 -25.07 21.16 -29.26
N ASP A 178 -26.09 20.58 -28.62
CA ASP A 178 -27.33 21.27 -28.20
C ASP A 178 -27.67 21.10 -26.71
N LYS A 179 -26.77 20.49 -25.91
CA LYS A 179 -27.01 20.16 -24.49
C LYS A 179 -25.99 20.80 -23.58
N VAL A 180 -26.40 21.05 -22.33
CA VAL A 180 -25.50 21.49 -21.27
C VAL A 180 -24.92 20.22 -20.60
N ILE A 181 -23.60 20.04 -20.71
CA ILE A 181 -22.91 18.89 -20.15
C ILE A 181 -21.77 19.38 -19.27
N TYR A 182 -21.72 18.87 -18.04
CA TYR A 182 -20.67 19.19 -17.07
C TYR A 182 -19.26 18.99 -17.66
N GLY A 183 -18.44 20.03 -17.53
CA GLY A 183 -17.02 19.96 -17.92
C GLY A 183 -16.77 19.95 -19.43
N ILE A 184 -17.82 20.15 -20.25
CA ILE A 184 -17.74 20.34 -21.70
C ILE A 184 -18.02 21.81 -22.02
N ASN A 185 -19.24 22.28 -21.76
CA ASN A 185 -19.65 23.66 -21.98
C ASN A 185 -20.08 24.36 -20.68
N THR A 186 -19.63 23.86 -19.54
CA THR A 186 -19.71 24.48 -18.22
C THR A 186 -18.36 24.59 -17.58
N GLY A 187 -18.19 25.41 -16.54
CA GLY A 187 -17.06 25.35 -15.65
C GLY A 187 -17.02 24.03 -14.83
N PHE A 188 -16.05 23.93 -13.93
CA PHE A 188 -15.81 22.74 -13.12
C PHE A 188 -16.10 23.01 -11.63
N GLY A 189 -16.47 21.95 -10.88
CA GLY A 189 -16.69 22.02 -9.43
C GLY A 189 -17.67 23.13 -9.04
N PRO A 190 -17.32 24.05 -8.12
CA PRO A 190 -18.19 25.17 -7.72
C PRO A 190 -18.55 26.12 -8.85
N MET A 191 -17.78 26.10 -9.94
CA MET A 191 -18.05 26.94 -11.14
C MET A 191 -18.89 26.23 -12.22
N ALA A 192 -19.41 25.05 -11.95
CA ALA A 192 -20.24 24.28 -12.89
C ALA A 192 -21.51 25.02 -13.37
N GLN A 193 -21.95 26.03 -12.63
CA GLN A 193 -23.12 26.86 -12.98
C GLN A 193 -22.81 27.93 -14.03
N TYR A 194 -21.55 28.14 -14.39
CA TYR A 194 -21.16 29.09 -15.42
C TYR A 194 -21.10 28.39 -16.78
N ARG A 195 -21.87 28.88 -17.74
CA ARG A 195 -21.76 28.47 -19.13
C ARG A 195 -20.48 29.06 -19.74
N ILE A 196 -19.80 28.27 -20.55
CA ILE A 196 -18.61 28.67 -21.29
C ILE A 196 -18.99 28.90 -22.76
N ASP A 197 -18.53 29.98 -23.32
CA ASP A 197 -18.77 30.30 -24.71
C ASP A 197 -17.99 29.35 -25.65
N ASP A 198 -18.55 29.07 -26.83
CA ASP A 198 -18.00 28.07 -27.76
C ASP A 198 -16.55 28.39 -28.18
N GLY A 199 -16.17 29.67 -28.26
CA GLY A 199 -14.81 30.09 -28.56
C GLY A 199 -13.79 29.77 -27.47
N ASP A 200 -14.23 29.54 -26.21
CA ASP A 200 -13.38 29.34 -25.04
C ASP A 200 -13.32 27.86 -24.60
N LEU A 201 -14.11 26.97 -25.20
CA LEU A 201 -14.18 25.55 -24.80
C LEU A 201 -12.80 24.84 -24.79
N ARG A 202 -11.99 25.12 -25.82
CA ARG A 202 -10.63 24.56 -25.90
C ARG A 202 -9.71 25.16 -24.85
N ALA A 203 -9.77 26.47 -24.63
CA ALA A 203 -8.99 27.15 -23.59
C ALA A 203 -9.33 26.60 -22.20
N LEU A 204 -10.60 26.30 -21.92
CA LEU A 204 -11.07 25.69 -20.70
C LEU A 204 -10.34 24.37 -20.42
N GLN A 205 -10.19 23.50 -21.42
CA GLN A 205 -9.52 22.19 -21.27
C GLN A 205 -8.01 22.32 -21.01
N TYR A 206 -7.31 23.28 -21.64
CA TYR A 206 -5.92 23.59 -21.30
C TYR A 206 -5.78 24.20 -19.90
N ASN A 207 -6.73 25.05 -19.51
CA ASN A 207 -6.69 25.72 -18.21
C ASN A 207 -6.89 24.76 -17.05
N ILE A 208 -7.72 23.72 -17.16
CA ILE A 208 -7.85 22.72 -16.09
C ILE A 208 -6.53 21.98 -15.92
N ILE A 209 -5.83 21.58 -16.98
CA ILE A 209 -4.54 20.92 -16.91
C ILE A 209 -3.52 21.81 -16.19
N ARG A 210 -3.34 23.06 -16.65
CA ARG A 210 -2.32 23.97 -16.13
C ARG A 210 -2.61 24.42 -14.69
N SER A 211 -3.87 24.72 -14.37
CA SER A 211 -4.25 25.18 -13.03
C SER A 211 -4.16 24.07 -11.98
N HIS A 212 -4.38 22.81 -12.37
CA HIS A 212 -4.30 21.66 -11.47
C HIS A 212 -2.90 21.02 -11.42
N ALA A 213 -1.96 21.41 -12.28
CA ALA A 213 -0.56 21.00 -12.17
C ALA A 213 0.16 21.76 -11.05
N ALA A 214 -0.38 21.65 -9.82
CA ALA A 214 0.02 22.37 -8.61
C ALA A 214 0.55 21.44 -7.51
N GLY A 215 1.03 20.24 -7.87
CA GLY A 215 1.57 19.26 -6.95
C GLY A 215 2.86 19.73 -6.27
N ALA A 216 3.16 19.18 -5.10
CA ALA A 216 4.32 19.52 -4.29
C ALA A 216 5.01 18.26 -3.72
N GLY A 217 6.22 18.44 -3.21
CA GLY A 217 7.06 17.38 -2.62
C GLY A 217 7.91 16.65 -3.65
N GLU A 218 8.61 15.61 -3.17
CA GLU A 218 9.45 14.78 -4.02
C GLU A 218 8.64 14.09 -5.12
N PRO A 219 9.23 13.82 -6.29
CA PRO A 219 8.57 13.06 -7.34
C PRO A 219 8.15 11.66 -6.85
N LEU A 220 7.01 11.17 -7.35
CA LEU A 220 6.64 9.77 -7.22
C LEU A 220 7.70 8.86 -7.89
N PRO A 221 7.92 7.65 -7.38
CA PRO A 221 8.76 6.67 -8.04
C PRO A 221 8.31 6.44 -9.50
N VAL A 222 9.28 6.38 -10.42
CA VAL A 222 9.03 6.20 -11.86
C VAL A 222 8.09 5.02 -12.14
N VAL A 223 8.26 3.89 -11.43
CA VAL A 223 7.41 2.70 -11.59
C VAL A 223 5.96 2.97 -11.23
N CYS A 224 5.69 3.79 -10.20
CA CYS A 224 4.33 4.16 -9.79
C CYS A 224 3.64 5.05 -10.85
N VAL A 225 4.38 6.01 -11.42
CA VAL A 225 3.84 6.85 -12.50
C VAL A 225 3.58 6.04 -13.77
N ARG A 226 4.46 5.09 -14.11
CA ARG A 226 4.23 4.16 -15.23
C ARG A 226 3.00 3.29 -15.02
N ALA A 227 2.77 2.82 -13.78
CA ALA A 227 1.56 2.09 -13.42
C ALA A 227 0.30 2.97 -13.54
N ALA A 228 0.38 4.24 -13.13
CA ALA A 228 -0.69 5.22 -13.31
C ALA A 228 -1.00 5.50 -14.80
N MET A 229 0.03 5.63 -15.64
CA MET A 229 -0.15 5.76 -17.09
C MET A 229 -0.85 4.54 -17.67
N LEU A 230 -0.45 3.32 -17.27
CA LEU A 230 -1.10 2.09 -17.71
C LEU A 230 -2.56 2.03 -17.27
N ALA A 231 -2.87 2.41 -16.03
CA ALA A 231 -4.24 2.49 -15.53
C ALA A 231 -5.07 3.51 -16.34
N ARG A 232 -4.51 4.69 -16.65
CA ARG A 232 -5.21 5.70 -17.45
C ARG A 232 -5.48 5.23 -18.88
N ILE A 233 -4.50 4.55 -19.50
CA ILE A 233 -4.70 3.90 -20.81
C ILE A 233 -5.86 2.91 -20.74
N GLN A 234 -5.91 2.08 -19.72
CA GLN A 234 -6.92 1.04 -19.56
C GLN A 234 -8.33 1.62 -19.31
N THR A 235 -8.45 2.72 -18.57
CA THR A 235 -9.71 3.45 -18.42
C THR A 235 -10.24 3.93 -19.79
N PHE A 236 -9.40 4.58 -20.57
CA PHE A 236 -9.79 5.09 -21.88
C PHE A 236 -10.12 3.98 -22.87
N ALA A 237 -9.44 2.83 -22.77
CA ALA A 237 -9.70 1.65 -23.58
C ALA A 237 -11.10 1.04 -23.38
N GLN A 238 -11.83 1.45 -22.32
CA GLN A 238 -13.23 1.04 -22.13
C GLN A 238 -14.20 1.78 -23.08
N ALA A 239 -13.73 2.76 -23.85
CA ALA A 239 -14.52 3.56 -24.79
C ALA A 239 -15.76 4.24 -24.15
N ARG A 240 -15.58 4.83 -22.96
CA ARG A 240 -16.64 5.50 -22.19
C ARG A 240 -16.24 6.89 -21.69
N SER A 241 -15.05 7.36 -22.02
CA SER A 241 -14.52 8.64 -21.56
C SER A 241 -14.72 9.78 -22.56
N GLY A 242 -15.09 9.49 -23.81
CA GLY A 242 -15.26 10.49 -24.87
C GLY A 242 -13.98 11.26 -25.18
N VAL A 243 -12.83 10.56 -25.23
CA VAL A 243 -11.53 11.11 -25.63
C VAL A 243 -11.17 10.66 -27.04
N HIS A 244 -10.33 11.46 -27.73
CA HIS A 244 -9.78 11.07 -29.03
C HIS A 244 -8.74 9.92 -28.88
N PRO A 245 -8.64 8.95 -29.80
CA PRO A 245 -7.69 7.84 -29.72
C PRO A 245 -6.23 8.25 -29.56
N GLU A 246 -5.85 9.45 -29.99
CA GLU A 246 -4.49 10.00 -29.85
C GLU A 246 -4.01 10.03 -28.38
N VAL A 247 -4.90 10.24 -27.42
CA VAL A 247 -4.58 10.22 -25.99
C VAL A 247 -4.01 8.87 -25.59
N ILE A 248 -4.66 7.77 -26.03
CA ILE A 248 -4.23 6.40 -25.75
C ILE A 248 -2.91 6.08 -26.43
N THR A 249 -2.79 6.44 -27.70
CA THR A 249 -1.60 6.13 -28.50
C THR A 249 -0.37 6.86 -27.98
N LEU A 250 -0.49 8.14 -27.59
CA LEU A 250 0.61 8.90 -27.02
C LEU A 250 1.02 8.38 -25.63
N LEU A 251 0.05 8.09 -24.73
CA LEU A 251 0.35 7.47 -23.44
C LEU A 251 1.08 6.11 -23.60
N ALA A 252 0.63 5.27 -24.52
CA ALA A 252 1.25 3.99 -24.82
C ALA A 252 2.67 4.16 -25.42
N GLU A 253 2.85 5.16 -26.29
CA GLU A 253 4.17 5.50 -26.85
C GLU A 253 5.16 5.94 -25.75
N LEU A 254 4.78 6.88 -24.88
CA LEU A 254 5.60 7.33 -23.76
C LEU A 254 5.94 6.16 -22.82
N LEU A 255 4.97 5.33 -22.47
CA LEU A 255 5.18 4.17 -21.62
C LEU A 255 6.18 3.17 -22.25
N ASN A 256 6.03 2.89 -23.56
CA ASN A 256 6.91 1.99 -24.32
C ASN A 256 8.34 2.53 -24.52
N ARG A 257 8.50 3.85 -24.63
CA ARG A 257 9.79 4.54 -24.75
C ARG A 257 10.44 4.85 -23.40
N ARG A 258 9.76 4.49 -22.27
CA ARG A 258 10.21 4.80 -20.91
C ARG A 258 10.40 6.29 -20.65
N ILE A 259 9.55 7.11 -21.26
CA ILE A 259 9.43 8.53 -21.00
C ILE A 259 8.31 8.69 -19.97
N THR A 260 8.67 9.11 -18.76
CA THR A 260 7.73 9.10 -17.61
C THR A 260 7.56 10.51 -17.08
N PRO A 261 6.34 11.07 -17.02
CA PRO A 261 6.09 12.40 -16.45
C PRO A 261 6.62 12.53 -15.02
N VAL A 262 7.14 13.71 -14.68
CA VAL A 262 7.51 14.05 -13.29
C VAL A 262 6.24 14.44 -12.55
N VAL A 263 5.82 13.60 -11.61
CA VAL A 263 4.58 13.76 -10.84
C VAL A 263 4.93 13.92 -9.37
N PRO A 264 4.64 15.09 -8.74
CA PRO A 264 4.86 15.29 -7.31
C PRO A 264 3.96 14.40 -6.44
N ARG A 265 4.45 14.05 -5.25
CA ARG A 265 3.75 13.12 -4.35
C ARG A 265 2.48 13.68 -3.70
N HIS A 266 2.40 15.00 -3.49
CA HIS A 266 1.27 15.64 -2.80
C HIS A 266 0.37 16.41 -3.77
N GLY A 267 -0.95 16.36 -3.53
CA GLY A 267 -1.96 17.12 -4.27
C GLY A 267 -3.31 16.42 -4.39
N SER A 268 -3.37 15.09 -4.49
CA SER A 268 -4.63 14.36 -4.53
C SER A 268 -5.30 14.31 -3.16
N VAL A 269 -6.60 14.49 -3.15
CA VAL A 269 -7.49 14.26 -2.00
C VAL A 269 -8.45 13.08 -2.24
N GLY A 270 -8.46 12.54 -3.45
CA GLY A 270 -9.23 11.35 -3.81
C GLY A 270 -10.73 11.55 -3.96
N ALA A 271 -11.24 12.78 -3.98
CA ALA A 271 -12.67 13.08 -4.14
C ALA A 271 -13.11 13.17 -5.59
N SER A 272 -12.27 13.75 -6.46
CA SER A 272 -12.42 13.70 -7.92
C SER A 272 -11.30 12.86 -8.54
N GLY A 273 -10.89 11.82 -7.81
CA GLY A 273 -9.69 11.07 -8.10
C GLY A 273 -8.43 11.88 -7.83
N ASP A 274 -7.43 11.69 -8.66
CA ASP A 274 -6.07 12.19 -8.52
C ASP A 274 -5.80 13.43 -9.35
N LEU A 275 -6.72 14.41 -9.33
CA LEU A 275 -6.71 15.59 -10.21
C LEU A 275 -5.33 16.22 -10.40
N VAL A 276 -4.63 16.50 -9.29
CA VAL A 276 -3.34 17.20 -9.33
C VAL A 276 -2.25 16.33 -9.96
N GLN A 277 -2.13 15.08 -9.56
CA GLN A 277 -1.12 14.18 -10.11
C GLN A 277 -1.41 13.85 -11.59
N LEU A 278 -2.67 13.62 -11.95
CA LEU A 278 -3.06 13.39 -13.34
C LEU A 278 -2.85 14.66 -14.20
N ALA A 279 -3.00 15.85 -13.63
CA ALA A 279 -2.68 17.10 -14.33
C ALA A 279 -1.20 17.20 -14.70
N HIS A 280 -0.28 16.69 -13.88
CA HIS A 280 1.14 16.60 -14.24
C HIS A 280 1.40 15.59 -15.36
N ILE A 281 0.64 14.48 -15.43
CA ILE A 281 0.69 13.56 -16.58
C ILE A 281 0.16 14.26 -17.83
N ALA A 282 -1.01 14.94 -17.74
CA ALA A 282 -1.59 15.69 -18.83
C ALA A 282 -0.69 16.82 -19.33
N LEU A 283 0.01 17.50 -18.41
CA LEU A 283 0.97 18.56 -18.75
C LEU A 283 2.08 18.04 -19.67
N ALA A 284 2.62 16.84 -19.36
CA ALA A 284 3.60 16.20 -20.22
C ALA A 284 3.02 15.81 -21.60
N LEU A 285 1.76 15.34 -21.65
CA LEU A 285 1.13 15.01 -22.94
C LEU A 285 1.02 16.22 -23.87
N ILE A 286 0.78 17.42 -23.35
CA ILE A 286 0.72 18.66 -24.15
C ILE A 286 2.11 19.28 -24.41
N GLY A 287 3.19 18.57 -24.07
CA GLY A 287 4.57 19.01 -24.30
C GLY A 287 5.14 19.99 -23.27
N GLU A 288 4.41 20.19 -22.14
CA GLU A 288 4.81 21.09 -21.05
C GLU A 288 5.35 20.28 -19.85
N GLY A 289 5.90 20.99 -18.86
CA GLY A 289 6.46 20.36 -17.64
C GLY A 289 7.73 19.56 -17.89
N GLU A 290 7.92 18.47 -17.13
CA GLU A 290 9.15 17.69 -17.13
C GLU A 290 8.86 16.19 -17.15
N VAL A 291 9.80 15.43 -17.68
CA VAL A 291 9.77 13.96 -17.75
C VAL A 291 11.09 13.35 -17.26
N PHE A 292 11.02 12.14 -16.75
CA PHE A 292 12.17 11.26 -16.59
C PHE A 292 12.38 10.47 -17.89
N VAL A 293 13.62 10.42 -18.35
CA VAL A 293 14.10 9.54 -19.44
C VAL A 293 15.16 8.63 -18.87
N GLU A 294 15.13 7.35 -19.24
CA GLU A 294 16.13 6.39 -18.77
C GLU A 294 17.40 6.53 -19.61
N ARG A 295 18.52 6.89 -18.97
CA ARG A 295 19.83 6.92 -19.59
C ARG A 295 20.78 6.02 -18.80
N ASP A 296 21.33 5.01 -19.45
CA ASP A 296 22.22 4.02 -18.83
C ASP A 296 21.63 3.36 -17.56
N GLY A 297 20.30 3.16 -17.55
CA GLY A 297 19.57 2.58 -16.42
C GLY A 297 19.24 3.55 -15.28
N VAL A 298 19.59 4.84 -15.42
CA VAL A 298 19.30 5.89 -14.42
C VAL A 298 18.25 6.85 -14.97
N PRO A 299 17.17 7.15 -14.23
CA PRO A 299 16.21 8.16 -14.62
C PRO A 299 16.84 9.56 -14.57
N GLU A 300 16.84 10.27 -15.68
CA GLU A 300 17.29 11.65 -15.80
C GLU A 300 16.09 12.58 -16.03
N ARG A 301 15.96 13.64 -15.22
CA ARG A 301 14.89 14.64 -15.34
C ARG A 301 15.21 15.67 -16.41
N ARG A 302 14.26 15.88 -17.35
CA ARG A 302 14.40 16.79 -18.51
C ARG A 302 13.09 17.54 -18.80
N PRO A 303 13.16 18.75 -19.40
CA PRO A 303 11.96 19.42 -19.95
C PRO A 303 11.29 18.56 -21.02
N THR A 304 9.96 18.44 -20.95
CA THR A 304 9.18 17.63 -21.88
C THR A 304 9.36 18.06 -23.32
N ALA A 305 9.32 19.38 -23.60
CA ALA A 305 9.48 19.92 -24.95
C ALA A 305 10.82 19.52 -25.60
N GLU A 306 11.91 19.53 -24.82
CA GLU A 306 13.24 19.11 -25.28
C GLU A 306 13.25 17.61 -25.67
N VAL A 307 12.65 16.78 -24.81
CA VAL A 307 12.58 15.33 -25.05
C VAL A 307 11.72 15.02 -26.27
N PHE A 308 10.55 15.64 -26.39
CA PHE A 308 9.64 15.44 -27.52
C PHE A 308 10.28 15.84 -28.85
N ALA A 309 10.94 17.02 -28.89
CA ALA A 309 11.66 17.46 -30.07
C ALA A 309 12.77 16.47 -30.48
N ARG A 310 13.54 15.96 -29.51
CA ARG A 310 14.61 14.98 -29.77
C ARG A 310 14.08 13.64 -30.25
N GLU A 311 13.00 13.16 -29.66
CA GLU A 311 12.40 11.85 -29.94
C GLU A 311 11.42 11.86 -31.12
N GLY A 312 11.14 13.03 -31.71
CA GLY A 312 10.16 13.19 -32.79
C GLY A 312 8.73 12.91 -32.36
N ILE A 313 8.39 13.25 -31.11
CA ILE A 313 7.04 13.09 -30.55
C ILE A 313 6.27 14.40 -30.72
N THR A 314 5.07 14.30 -31.25
CA THR A 314 4.16 15.46 -31.38
C THR A 314 3.36 15.60 -30.08
N PRO A 315 3.36 16.80 -29.44
CA PRO A 315 2.48 17.05 -28.29
C PRO A 315 1.00 16.90 -28.66
N LEU A 316 0.20 16.44 -27.69
CA LEU A 316 -1.22 16.25 -27.84
C LEU A 316 -1.94 17.60 -28.06
N GLY A 317 -2.73 17.71 -29.11
CA GLY A 317 -3.71 18.77 -29.24
C GLY A 317 -4.96 18.42 -28.46
N ILE A 318 -5.30 19.22 -27.43
CA ILE A 318 -6.46 18.94 -26.59
C ILE A 318 -7.76 19.24 -27.32
N HIS A 319 -8.66 18.28 -27.34
CA HIS A 319 -10.01 18.36 -27.89
C HIS A 319 -11.06 18.56 -26.78
N LEU A 320 -12.33 18.50 -27.18
CA LEU A 320 -13.49 18.63 -26.29
C LEU A 320 -13.40 17.64 -25.13
N ARG A 321 -13.57 18.08 -23.87
CA ARG A 321 -13.55 17.28 -22.64
C ARG A 321 -12.19 16.67 -22.23
N GLU A 322 -11.21 16.56 -23.09
CA GLU A 322 -9.99 15.78 -22.83
C GLU A 322 -9.17 16.28 -21.63
N GLY A 323 -9.10 17.59 -21.42
CA GLY A 323 -8.46 18.16 -20.23
C GLY A 323 -9.06 17.59 -18.93
N LEU A 324 -10.41 17.58 -18.85
CA LEU A 324 -11.10 16.96 -17.71
C LEU A 324 -10.89 15.44 -17.70
N ALA A 325 -11.08 14.75 -18.83
CA ALA A 325 -10.95 13.28 -18.87
C ALA A 325 -9.58 12.79 -18.43
N ILE A 326 -8.50 13.44 -18.84
CA ILE A 326 -7.14 13.02 -18.47
C ILE A 326 -6.87 13.28 -16.98
N THR A 327 -7.42 14.35 -16.41
CA THR A 327 -7.16 14.76 -15.03
C THR A 327 -8.09 14.14 -13.99
N ASN A 328 -9.26 13.63 -14.38
CA ASN A 328 -10.29 13.11 -13.47
C ASN A 328 -10.23 11.58 -13.41
N GLY A 329 -10.07 10.99 -12.22
CA GLY A 329 -10.05 9.54 -12.00
C GLY A 329 -9.00 9.06 -11.00
N THR A 330 -9.02 7.76 -10.69
CA THR A 330 -8.27 7.11 -9.61
C THR A 330 -6.96 6.46 -10.07
N ALA A 331 -6.51 6.72 -11.28
CA ALA A 331 -5.41 6.01 -11.90
C ALA A 331 -4.06 6.11 -11.16
N VAL A 332 -3.77 7.21 -10.43
CA VAL A 332 -2.50 7.35 -9.70
C VAL A 332 -2.52 6.52 -8.42
N MET A 333 -3.57 6.62 -7.62
CA MET A 333 -3.69 5.79 -6.42
C MET A 333 -3.75 4.29 -6.76
N THR A 334 -4.44 3.93 -7.85
CA THR A 334 -4.49 2.56 -8.38
C THR A 334 -3.11 2.09 -8.83
N GLY A 335 -2.37 2.91 -9.56
CA GLY A 335 -1.01 2.60 -10.00
C GLY A 335 -0.04 2.38 -8.85
N ILE A 336 -0.05 3.25 -7.83
CA ILE A 336 0.74 3.06 -6.61
C ILE A 336 0.30 1.77 -5.89
N GLY A 337 -1.00 1.53 -5.80
CA GLY A 337 -1.60 0.35 -5.18
C GLY A 337 -1.14 -0.95 -5.82
N LEU A 338 -1.14 -1.03 -7.16
CA LEU A 338 -0.67 -2.19 -7.92
C LEU A 338 0.83 -2.47 -7.68
N VAL A 339 1.67 -1.43 -7.65
CA VAL A 339 3.09 -1.57 -7.33
C VAL A 339 3.27 -2.08 -5.89
N ASN A 340 2.55 -1.50 -4.92
CA ASN A 340 2.60 -1.94 -3.53
C ASN A 340 2.18 -3.41 -3.38
N LEU A 341 1.09 -3.81 -4.05
CA LEU A 341 0.60 -5.19 -4.04
C LEU A 341 1.66 -6.17 -4.54
N LEU A 342 2.23 -5.91 -5.73
CA LEU A 342 3.27 -6.76 -6.33
C LEU A 342 4.50 -6.89 -5.44
N GLU A 343 4.92 -5.81 -4.80
CA GLU A 343 6.06 -5.83 -3.89
C GLU A 343 5.76 -6.56 -2.58
N VAL A 344 4.54 -6.43 -2.01
CA VAL A 344 4.17 -7.18 -0.80
C VAL A 344 4.02 -8.67 -1.09
N CYS A 345 3.55 -9.07 -2.30
CA CYS A 345 3.56 -10.48 -2.71
C CYS A 345 4.97 -11.07 -2.64
N ARG A 346 5.98 -10.36 -3.18
CA ARG A 346 7.40 -10.79 -3.10
C ARG A 346 7.91 -10.81 -1.66
N LEU A 347 7.57 -9.78 -0.88
CA LEU A 347 7.98 -9.71 0.53
C LEU A 347 7.39 -10.86 1.35
N LEU A 348 6.13 -11.26 1.09
CA LEU A 348 5.50 -12.40 1.74
C LEU A 348 6.20 -13.72 1.38
N ASP A 349 6.55 -13.92 0.11
CA ASP A 349 7.30 -15.10 -0.35
C ASP A 349 8.64 -15.23 0.41
N TYR A 350 9.38 -14.13 0.57
CA TYR A 350 10.59 -14.09 1.40
C TYR A 350 10.31 -14.32 2.88
N ALA A 351 9.22 -13.78 3.42
CA ALA A 351 8.86 -13.98 4.83
C ALA A 351 8.55 -15.44 5.15
N VAL A 352 7.91 -16.16 4.23
CA VAL A 352 7.64 -17.60 4.36
C VAL A 352 8.94 -18.40 4.31
N ALA A 353 9.82 -18.10 3.36
CA ALA A 353 11.11 -18.75 3.20
C ALA A 353 12.04 -18.49 4.41
N ALA A 354 12.14 -17.24 4.86
CA ALA A 354 12.90 -16.84 6.03
C ALA A 354 12.36 -17.48 7.31
N SER A 355 11.05 -17.57 7.47
CA SER A 355 10.43 -18.19 8.62
C SER A 355 10.64 -19.71 8.66
N LEU A 356 10.70 -20.39 7.52
CA LEU A 356 11.07 -21.80 7.45
C LEU A 356 12.55 -21.99 7.87
N LEU A 357 13.47 -21.22 7.28
CA LEU A 357 14.89 -21.26 7.65
C LEU A 357 15.10 -20.95 9.13
N MET A 358 14.33 -20.00 9.68
CA MET A 358 14.33 -19.70 11.12
C MET A 358 13.96 -20.94 11.98
N ASN A 359 12.98 -21.72 11.54
CA ASN A 359 12.56 -22.94 12.25
C ASN A 359 13.59 -24.05 12.13
N GLU A 360 14.29 -24.18 11.01
CA GLU A 360 15.40 -25.11 10.84
C GLU A 360 16.59 -24.72 11.74
N ILE A 361 16.93 -23.43 11.85
CA ILE A 361 17.97 -22.93 12.78
C ILE A 361 17.59 -23.27 14.22
N ALA A 362 16.35 -23.01 14.61
CA ALA A 362 15.86 -23.25 15.97
C ALA A 362 15.56 -24.72 16.27
N SER A 363 15.71 -25.65 15.31
CA SER A 363 15.29 -27.04 15.42
C SER A 363 13.88 -27.18 16.02
N SER A 364 12.91 -26.45 15.46
CA SER A 364 11.52 -26.49 15.90
C SER A 364 10.84 -27.79 15.48
N TYR A 365 9.67 -28.08 16.07
CA TYR A 365 8.84 -29.21 15.64
C TYR A 365 8.14 -28.89 14.32
N ASP A 366 7.84 -29.95 13.54
CA ASP A 366 7.14 -29.83 12.26
C ASP A 366 5.60 -29.91 12.39
N ASP A 367 5.08 -30.34 13.53
CA ASP A 367 3.66 -30.57 13.78
C ASP A 367 2.79 -29.30 13.56
N PHE A 368 3.32 -28.10 13.80
CA PHE A 368 2.60 -26.86 13.55
C PHE A 368 2.39 -26.55 12.05
N LEU A 369 3.11 -27.24 11.16
CA LEU A 369 2.93 -27.20 9.72
C LEU A 369 2.02 -28.31 9.20
N SER A 370 1.64 -29.29 10.05
CA SER A 370 0.85 -30.45 9.62
C SER A 370 -0.48 -30.07 8.97
N GLU A 371 -0.94 -30.92 8.08
CA GLU A 371 -2.21 -30.74 7.39
C GLU A 371 -3.38 -30.87 8.37
N GLU A 372 -3.30 -31.85 9.26
CA GLU A 372 -4.30 -32.16 10.27
C GLU A 372 -4.59 -30.95 11.16
N LEU A 373 -3.54 -30.27 11.66
CA LEU A 373 -3.69 -29.07 12.48
C LEU A 373 -4.31 -27.91 11.67
N ASN A 374 -3.77 -27.66 10.49
CA ASN A 374 -4.16 -26.48 9.71
C ASN A 374 -5.50 -26.66 9.00
N ALA A 375 -5.93 -27.90 8.70
CA ALA A 375 -7.26 -28.19 8.15
C ALA A 375 -8.41 -27.89 9.13
N MET A 376 -8.14 -27.89 10.45
CA MET A 376 -9.15 -27.58 11.46
C MET A 376 -9.57 -26.10 11.46
N LYS A 377 -8.80 -25.21 10.83
CA LYS A 377 -9.17 -23.80 10.62
C LYS A 377 -9.55 -23.56 9.17
N LEU A 378 -10.69 -22.89 8.95
CA LEU A 378 -11.29 -22.73 7.63
C LEU A 378 -10.68 -21.59 6.80
N HIS A 379 -9.63 -20.90 7.29
CA HIS A 379 -8.96 -19.82 6.59
C HIS A 379 -8.03 -20.36 5.51
N ALA A 380 -8.26 -19.96 4.25
CA ALA A 380 -7.51 -20.44 3.10
C ALA A 380 -6.02 -20.05 3.19
N GLY A 381 -5.73 -18.78 3.47
CA GLY A 381 -4.36 -18.30 3.56
C GLY A 381 -3.51 -19.04 4.60
N GLN A 382 -4.09 -19.37 5.78
CA GLN A 382 -3.37 -20.16 6.78
C GLN A 382 -2.99 -21.55 6.24
N ARG A 383 -3.92 -22.23 5.59
CA ARG A 383 -3.69 -23.57 5.03
C ARG A 383 -2.64 -23.54 3.92
N ASP A 384 -2.72 -22.53 3.06
CA ASP A 384 -1.80 -22.36 1.93
C ASP A 384 -0.37 -22.06 2.40
N ILE A 385 -0.20 -21.17 3.39
CA ILE A 385 1.11 -20.90 4.00
C ILE A 385 1.69 -22.19 4.64
N ALA A 386 0.90 -22.91 5.43
CA ALA A 386 1.35 -24.17 6.02
C ALA A 386 1.74 -25.21 4.96
N ALA A 387 0.95 -25.33 3.90
CA ALA A 387 1.24 -26.26 2.80
C ALA A 387 2.51 -25.86 2.03
N ALA A 388 2.72 -24.56 1.77
CA ALA A 388 3.94 -24.06 1.13
C ALA A 388 5.18 -24.37 1.98
N MET A 389 5.11 -24.11 3.29
CA MET A 389 6.21 -24.42 4.22
C MET A 389 6.48 -25.93 4.31
N ARG A 390 5.46 -26.80 4.34
CA ARG A 390 5.63 -28.27 4.33
C ARG A 390 6.38 -28.73 3.09
N ARG A 391 5.93 -28.30 1.89
CA ARG A 391 6.61 -28.65 0.63
C ARG A 391 8.07 -28.16 0.62
N ALA A 392 8.30 -26.94 1.10
CA ALA A 392 9.64 -26.36 1.13
C ALA A 392 10.57 -27.02 2.15
N ALA A 393 10.03 -27.64 3.21
CA ALA A 393 10.78 -28.34 4.24
C ALA A 393 11.23 -29.77 3.83
N GLU A 394 10.70 -30.28 2.71
CA GLU A 394 11.06 -31.61 2.23
C GLU A 394 12.56 -31.75 1.98
N GLY A 395 13.15 -32.86 2.47
CA GLY A 395 14.58 -33.13 2.38
C GLY A 395 15.45 -32.42 3.43
N GLY A 396 14.87 -31.57 4.27
CA GLY A 396 15.55 -30.97 5.42
C GLY A 396 15.71 -31.96 6.59
N GLN A 397 16.75 -31.73 7.40
CA GLN A 397 17.10 -32.60 8.54
C GLN A 397 16.94 -31.88 9.89
N ARG A 398 16.51 -30.65 9.90
CA ARG A 398 16.57 -29.79 11.08
C ARG A 398 15.26 -29.71 11.88
N LEU A 399 14.11 -29.91 11.23
CA LEU A 399 12.82 -29.94 11.94
C LEU A 399 12.66 -31.24 12.71
N LEU A 400 12.28 -31.13 13.97
CA LEU A 400 12.12 -32.25 14.87
C LEU A 400 10.73 -32.86 14.75
N LYS A 401 10.66 -34.19 14.91
CA LYS A 401 9.40 -34.91 15.09
C LYS A 401 9.05 -34.96 16.57
N ARG A 402 7.86 -34.45 16.93
CA ARG A 402 7.42 -34.44 18.34
C ARG A 402 7.34 -35.85 18.91
N GLU A 403 6.93 -36.82 18.09
CA GLU A 403 6.83 -38.24 18.45
C GLU A 403 8.19 -38.82 18.90
N THR A 404 9.27 -38.42 18.24
CA THR A 404 10.62 -38.93 18.55
C THR A 404 11.24 -38.25 19.77
N VAL A 405 10.80 -37.02 20.10
CA VAL A 405 11.41 -36.21 21.15
C VAL A 405 10.60 -36.26 22.46
N LEU A 406 9.27 -36.24 22.39
CA LEU A 406 8.41 -36.04 23.55
C LEU A 406 7.40 -37.17 23.82
N TYR A 407 7.08 -38.07 22.86
CA TYR A 407 6.00 -39.06 23.02
C TYR A 407 6.52 -40.41 23.57
N HIS A 408 7.59 -40.36 24.37
CA HIS A 408 8.05 -41.50 25.13
C HIS A 408 7.97 -41.21 26.65
N ARG A 409 8.17 -42.25 27.49
CA ARG A 409 8.06 -42.06 28.94
C ARG A 409 9.22 -41.19 29.42
N HIS A 410 8.90 -40.08 30.02
CA HIS A 410 9.82 -39.16 30.68
C HIS A 410 9.78 -39.35 32.21
N THR A 411 10.92 -39.23 32.87
CA THR A 411 11.07 -39.23 34.32
C THR A 411 11.57 -37.88 34.84
N GLU A 412 12.03 -37.02 33.92
CA GLU A 412 12.56 -35.70 34.20
C GLU A 412 11.44 -34.75 34.63
N GLN A 413 11.71 -33.92 35.65
CA GLN A 413 10.81 -32.82 36.05
C GLN A 413 10.94 -31.59 35.16
N HIS A 414 12.06 -31.47 34.44
CA HIS A 414 12.33 -30.36 33.54
C HIS A 414 12.87 -30.88 32.21
N PHE A 415 12.19 -30.61 31.13
CA PHE A 415 12.59 -31.01 29.78
C PHE A 415 13.66 -30.09 29.22
N GLU A 416 14.70 -30.62 28.60
CA GLU A 416 15.72 -29.84 27.88
C GLU A 416 15.13 -29.19 26.64
N HIS A 417 14.36 -29.94 25.87
CA HIS A 417 13.66 -29.42 24.71
C HIS A 417 12.39 -28.66 25.12
N LYS A 418 12.19 -27.49 24.54
CA LYS A 418 10.93 -26.73 24.75
C LYS A 418 9.75 -27.53 24.25
N VAL A 419 8.80 -27.83 25.12
CA VAL A 419 7.55 -28.52 24.76
C VAL A 419 6.73 -27.67 23.76
N GLN A 420 6.76 -26.36 23.91
CA GLN A 420 6.15 -25.43 22.97
C GLN A 420 7.14 -24.32 22.57
N PRO A 421 7.56 -24.25 21.31
CA PRO A 421 8.34 -23.14 20.76
C PRO A 421 7.62 -21.79 20.92
N TYR A 422 8.35 -20.68 20.80
CA TYR A 422 7.78 -19.34 20.81
C TYR A 422 6.75 -19.13 19.67
N TYR A 423 5.82 -18.20 19.84
CA TYR A 423 4.78 -17.93 18.84
C TYR A 423 5.35 -17.47 17.50
N SER A 424 6.45 -16.70 17.51
CA SER A 424 7.16 -16.30 16.30
C SER A 424 7.75 -17.47 15.49
N LEU A 425 7.84 -18.66 16.09
CA LEU A 425 8.27 -19.89 15.43
C LEU A 425 7.09 -20.77 15.02
N ARG A 426 6.13 -21.03 15.95
CA ARG A 426 5.07 -22.02 15.73
C ARG A 426 3.75 -21.45 15.18
N CYS A 427 3.52 -20.11 15.26
CA CYS A 427 2.29 -19.50 14.79
C CYS A 427 2.44 -18.79 13.43
N ILE A 428 3.43 -19.18 12.63
CA ILE A 428 3.69 -18.56 11.31
C ILE A 428 2.50 -18.68 10.37
N PRO A 429 1.85 -19.85 10.19
CA PRO A 429 0.67 -19.95 9.32
C PRO A 429 -0.48 -19.05 9.78
N GLN A 430 -0.67 -18.89 11.09
CA GLN A 430 -1.71 -18.03 11.67
C GLN A 430 -1.40 -16.52 11.56
N ILE A 431 -0.12 -16.16 11.41
CA ILE A 431 0.34 -14.76 11.28
C ILE A 431 0.41 -14.35 9.80
N LEU A 432 0.99 -15.19 8.93
CA LEU A 432 1.15 -14.88 7.51
C LEU A 432 -0.08 -15.23 6.67
N GLY A 433 -0.93 -16.15 7.12
CA GLY A 433 -2.18 -16.49 6.45
C GLY A 433 -3.11 -15.29 6.22
N PRO A 434 -3.42 -14.48 7.25
CA PRO A 434 -4.19 -13.26 7.07
C PRO A 434 -3.54 -12.24 6.11
N VAL A 435 -2.20 -12.21 6.02
CA VAL A 435 -1.49 -11.37 5.03
C VAL A 435 -1.79 -11.86 3.62
N LEU A 436 -1.69 -13.17 3.37
CA LEU A 436 -2.02 -13.77 2.07
C LEU A 436 -3.48 -13.54 1.67
N ASP A 437 -4.43 -13.70 2.61
CA ASP A 437 -5.84 -13.46 2.34
C ASP A 437 -6.12 -11.97 2.06
N THR A 438 -5.39 -11.05 2.72
CA THR A 438 -5.45 -9.60 2.43
C THR A 438 -4.92 -9.29 1.03
N LEU A 439 -3.81 -9.90 0.61
CA LEU A 439 -3.26 -9.72 -0.75
C LEU A 439 -4.25 -10.15 -1.81
N ARG A 440 -4.93 -11.28 -1.64
CA ARG A 440 -5.96 -11.76 -2.57
C ARG A 440 -7.13 -10.79 -2.70
N GLY A 441 -7.59 -10.25 -1.57
CA GLY A 441 -8.66 -9.25 -1.58
C GLY A 441 -8.22 -7.94 -2.25
N ALA A 442 -7.00 -7.49 -1.96
CA ALA A 442 -6.44 -6.28 -2.58
C ALA A 442 -6.24 -6.46 -4.10
N GLU A 443 -5.81 -7.64 -4.55
CA GLU A 443 -5.70 -7.96 -5.98
C GLU A 443 -7.04 -7.82 -6.68
N GLU A 444 -8.10 -8.42 -6.12
CA GLU A 444 -9.44 -8.34 -6.71
C GLU A 444 -9.90 -6.89 -6.87
N VAL A 445 -9.75 -6.07 -5.84
CA VAL A 445 -10.17 -4.66 -5.86
C VAL A 445 -9.32 -3.83 -6.82
N LEU A 446 -7.99 -3.93 -6.74
CA LEU A 446 -7.10 -3.12 -7.58
C LEU A 446 -7.18 -3.51 -9.06
N VAL A 447 -7.33 -4.80 -9.38
CA VAL A 447 -7.54 -5.25 -10.77
C VAL A 447 -8.92 -4.84 -11.29
N ASN A 448 -9.95 -4.81 -10.45
CA ASN A 448 -11.25 -4.26 -10.83
C ASN A 448 -11.15 -2.75 -11.10
N GLU A 449 -10.49 -1.99 -10.21
CA GLU A 449 -10.30 -0.55 -10.39
C GLU A 449 -9.50 -0.25 -11.67
N LEU A 450 -8.39 -0.96 -11.91
CA LEU A 450 -7.58 -0.86 -13.14
C LEU A 450 -8.40 -1.01 -14.42
N ASN A 451 -9.43 -1.86 -14.39
CA ASN A 451 -10.26 -2.20 -15.56
C ASN A 451 -11.62 -1.46 -15.57
N SER A 452 -11.77 -0.43 -14.76
CA SER A 452 -12.99 0.35 -14.62
C SER A 452 -12.93 1.67 -15.39
N VAL A 453 -14.11 2.26 -15.60
CA VAL A 453 -14.25 3.66 -16.02
C VAL A 453 -14.34 4.50 -14.75
N ASP A 454 -13.26 5.17 -14.43
CA ASP A 454 -13.04 5.91 -13.18
C ASP A 454 -13.15 7.43 -13.33
N ASP A 455 -13.73 7.93 -14.42
CA ASP A 455 -13.92 9.35 -14.68
C ASP A 455 -15.40 9.78 -14.71
N ASN A 456 -15.67 11.08 -14.92
CA ASN A 456 -16.99 11.67 -14.97
C ASN A 456 -17.01 12.90 -15.93
N PRO A 457 -18.04 13.02 -16.76
CA PRO A 457 -19.18 12.13 -16.96
C PRO A 457 -18.82 10.87 -17.77
N VAL A 458 -19.58 9.80 -17.59
CA VAL A 458 -19.48 8.58 -18.39
C VAL A 458 -20.29 8.76 -19.67
N VAL A 459 -19.66 8.53 -20.80
CA VAL A 459 -20.27 8.62 -22.14
C VAL A 459 -20.67 7.22 -22.61
N ASP A 460 -21.94 7.00 -22.93
CA ASP A 460 -22.41 5.70 -23.40
C ASP A 460 -23.08 5.78 -24.78
N PRO A 461 -22.35 5.46 -25.85
CA PRO A 461 -22.90 5.44 -27.20
C PRO A 461 -24.03 4.42 -27.39
N LEU A 462 -24.03 3.31 -26.60
CA LEU A 462 -25.05 2.26 -26.74
C LEU A 462 -26.42 2.72 -26.27
N THR A 463 -26.48 3.42 -25.13
CA THR A 463 -27.73 4.02 -24.63
C THR A 463 -27.96 5.42 -25.18
N ARG A 464 -27.05 5.94 -26.02
CA ARG A 464 -27.06 7.30 -26.58
C ARG A 464 -27.26 8.36 -25.50
N ASN A 465 -26.50 8.25 -24.39
CA ASN A 465 -26.63 9.15 -23.24
C ASN A 465 -25.28 9.44 -22.57
N VAL A 466 -25.27 10.49 -21.73
CA VAL A 466 -24.13 10.86 -20.88
C VAL A 466 -24.59 10.87 -19.44
N TYR A 467 -23.89 10.10 -18.60
CA TYR A 467 -24.25 9.89 -17.20
C TYR A 467 -23.27 10.60 -16.27
N HIS A 468 -23.83 11.34 -15.32
CA HIS A 468 -23.06 12.08 -14.32
C HIS A 468 -23.07 11.32 -12.98
N GLY A 469 -21.89 11.07 -12.40
CA GLY A 469 -21.74 10.29 -11.17
C GLY A 469 -20.42 10.52 -10.48
N GLY A 470 -20.05 9.58 -9.61
CA GLY A 470 -18.89 9.66 -8.72
C GLY A 470 -17.87 8.54 -8.91
N ASN A 471 -17.73 7.96 -10.10
CA ASN A 471 -16.80 6.86 -10.35
C ASN A 471 -15.33 7.21 -10.06
N PHE A 472 -15.03 8.50 -9.99
CA PHE A 472 -13.71 9.03 -9.62
C PHE A 472 -13.41 8.97 -8.11
N HIS A 473 -14.37 8.53 -7.28
CA HIS A 473 -14.17 8.53 -5.83
C HIS A 473 -13.32 7.33 -5.40
N GLY A 474 -12.20 7.59 -4.70
CA GLY A 474 -11.14 6.62 -4.49
C GLY A 474 -11.29 5.73 -3.25
N ASP A 475 -12.47 5.57 -2.66
CA ASP A 475 -12.69 4.84 -1.40
C ASP A 475 -12.26 3.36 -1.46
N TYR A 476 -12.50 2.68 -2.58
CA TYR A 476 -12.09 1.29 -2.76
C TYR A 476 -10.57 1.12 -2.61
N VAL A 477 -9.80 1.94 -3.32
CA VAL A 477 -8.33 1.88 -3.26
C VAL A 477 -7.82 2.34 -1.89
N SER A 478 -8.41 3.39 -1.32
CA SER A 478 -8.01 3.92 -0.01
C SER A 478 -8.11 2.85 1.08
N LEU A 479 -9.26 2.16 1.17
CA LEU A 479 -9.48 1.11 2.15
C LEU A 479 -8.53 -0.09 1.95
N GLU A 480 -8.32 -0.52 0.69
CA GLU A 480 -7.41 -1.63 0.40
C GLU A 480 -5.96 -1.29 0.75
N MET A 481 -5.52 -0.05 0.52
CA MET A 481 -4.17 0.37 0.88
C MET A 481 -3.95 0.39 2.39
N ASP A 482 -4.94 0.77 3.18
CA ASP A 482 -4.86 0.70 4.63
C ASP A 482 -4.82 -0.75 5.15
N LYS A 483 -5.63 -1.65 4.59
CA LYS A 483 -5.59 -3.08 4.91
C LYS A 483 -4.23 -3.69 4.58
N LEU A 484 -3.70 -3.41 3.39
CA LEU A 484 -2.39 -3.89 2.93
C LEU A 484 -1.25 -3.35 3.82
N LYS A 485 -1.30 -2.08 4.18
CA LYS A 485 -0.37 -1.43 5.10
C LYS A 485 -0.31 -2.12 6.46
N ILE A 486 -1.46 -2.41 7.06
CA ILE A 486 -1.58 -3.10 8.36
C ILE A 486 -1.04 -4.53 8.24
N ALA A 487 -1.39 -5.26 7.18
CA ALA A 487 -0.93 -6.62 6.94
C ALA A 487 0.61 -6.68 6.77
N THR A 488 1.18 -5.75 6.00
CA THR A 488 2.64 -5.64 5.79
C THR A 488 3.37 -5.30 7.09
N THR A 489 2.82 -4.40 7.92
CA THR A 489 3.38 -4.12 9.25
C THR A 489 3.41 -5.37 10.12
N LYS A 490 2.36 -6.20 10.09
CA LYS A 490 2.33 -7.46 10.86
C LYS A 490 3.38 -8.46 10.39
N LEU A 491 3.60 -8.57 9.10
CA LEU A 491 4.68 -9.38 8.51
C LEU A 491 6.06 -8.87 9.00
N THR A 492 6.30 -7.57 8.93
CA THR A 492 7.54 -6.93 9.39
C THR A 492 7.79 -7.18 10.89
N MET A 493 6.74 -7.08 11.72
CA MET A 493 6.82 -7.41 13.15
C MET A 493 7.21 -8.88 13.40
N LEU A 494 6.75 -9.82 12.57
CA LEU A 494 7.15 -11.23 12.70
C LEU A 494 8.66 -11.38 12.44
N ALA A 495 9.18 -10.79 11.37
CA ALA A 495 10.61 -10.81 11.04
C ALA A 495 11.45 -10.22 12.18
N GLU A 496 11.03 -9.08 12.74
CA GLU A 496 11.71 -8.44 13.87
C GLU A 496 11.71 -9.34 15.12
N ARG A 497 10.59 -10.02 15.44
CA ARG A 497 10.53 -10.97 16.56
C ARG A 497 11.41 -12.22 16.34
N GLN A 498 11.52 -12.72 15.13
CA GLN A 498 12.42 -13.80 14.78
C GLN A 498 13.88 -13.38 14.90
N MET A 499 14.25 -12.16 14.49
CA MET A 499 15.58 -11.61 14.72
C MET A 499 15.90 -11.45 16.21
N ASN A 500 14.94 -10.97 17.02
CA ASN A 500 15.14 -10.88 18.46
C ASN A 500 15.46 -12.26 19.09
N TYR A 501 14.83 -13.32 18.60
CA TYR A 501 15.18 -14.69 19.04
C TYR A 501 16.62 -15.04 18.66
N LEU A 502 17.06 -14.78 17.42
CA LEU A 502 18.43 -15.06 16.97
C LEU A 502 19.48 -14.29 17.78
N PHE A 503 19.21 -13.05 18.15
CA PHE A 503 20.16 -12.15 18.79
C PHE A 503 20.25 -12.29 20.30
N HIS A 504 19.32 -13.03 20.90
CA HIS A 504 19.23 -13.16 22.36
C HIS A 504 19.71 -14.55 22.82
N ASP A 505 21.01 -14.66 23.11
CA ASP A 505 21.70 -15.90 23.55
C ASP A 505 20.98 -16.65 24.66
N ARG A 506 20.47 -15.95 25.68
CA ARG A 506 19.74 -16.57 26.81
C ARG A 506 18.35 -17.10 26.43
N ILE A 507 17.75 -16.62 25.32
CA ILE A 507 16.46 -17.10 24.84
C ILE A 507 16.62 -18.28 23.92
N ASN A 508 17.58 -18.23 22.99
CA ASN A 508 17.80 -19.29 22.02
C ASN A 508 18.73 -20.41 22.55
N GLY A 509 19.73 -20.08 23.37
CA GLY A 509 20.67 -21.04 23.98
C GLY A 509 21.63 -21.72 23.00
N ILE A 510 21.61 -21.32 21.70
CA ILE A 510 22.38 -21.98 20.64
C ILE A 510 23.28 -21.03 19.84
N LEU A 511 23.07 -19.72 19.95
CA LEU A 511 23.80 -18.70 19.20
C LEU A 511 24.45 -17.71 20.18
N PRO A 512 25.61 -17.14 19.83
CA PRO A 512 26.17 -16.03 20.58
C PRO A 512 25.31 -14.77 20.44
N PRO A 513 25.40 -13.79 21.37
CA PRO A 513 24.66 -12.52 21.28
C PRO A 513 24.86 -11.87 19.90
N PHE A 514 23.76 -11.41 19.28
CA PHE A 514 23.75 -10.74 17.98
C PHE A 514 24.38 -11.54 16.83
N VAL A 515 24.40 -12.88 16.97
CA VAL A 515 25.05 -13.83 16.06
C VAL A 515 26.50 -13.43 15.76
N ASN A 516 27.21 -13.01 16.79
CA ASN A 516 28.58 -12.51 16.71
C ASN A 516 29.58 -13.67 16.63
N LEU A 517 30.21 -13.86 15.46
CA LEU A 517 31.22 -14.89 15.22
C LEU A 517 32.65 -14.41 15.55
N GLY A 518 32.82 -13.15 15.93
CA GLY A 518 34.09 -12.54 16.34
C GLY A 518 34.34 -12.70 17.84
N LYS A 519 35.25 -11.91 18.37
CA LYS A 519 35.59 -11.89 19.80
C LYS A 519 34.54 -11.09 20.57
N LEU A 520 33.79 -11.76 21.46
CA LEU A 520 32.78 -11.09 22.31
C LEU A 520 33.43 -9.98 23.17
N GLY A 521 32.79 -8.84 23.22
CA GLY A 521 33.28 -7.64 23.90
C GLY A 521 34.19 -6.73 23.05
N LEU A 522 34.78 -7.27 21.97
CA LEU A 522 35.52 -6.50 20.96
C LEU A 522 34.68 -6.26 19.71
N ASN A 523 34.02 -7.30 19.21
CA ASN A 523 33.12 -7.25 18.06
C ASN A 523 31.66 -7.21 18.53
N TYR A 524 30.81 -6.54 17.75
CA TYR A 524 29.41 -6.31 18.07
C TYR A 524 28.45 -7.15 17.21
N GLY A 525 28.93 -7.76 16.12
CA GLY A 525 28.12 -8.55 15.20
C GLY A 525 26.98 -7.74 14.56
N LEU A 526 25.74 -8.19 14.70
CA LEU A 526 24.56 -7.54 14.13
C LEU A 526 23.80 -6.64 15.12
N GLN A 527 24.40 -6.24 16.24
CA GLN A 527 23.73 -5.42 17.26
C GLN A 527 23.13 -4.12 16.68
N ALA A 528 23.93 -3.35 15.92
CA ALA A 528 23.45 -2.09 15.34
C ALA A 528 22.41 -2.30 14.23
N ALA A 529 22.49 -3.41 13.49
CA ALA A 529 21.47 -3.76 12.51
C ALA A 529 20.11 -4.06 13.18
N GLN A 530 20.09 -4.61 14.42
CA GLN A 530 18.87 -4.76 15.20
C GLN A 530 18.25 -3.39 15.52
N PHE A 531 19.05 -2.38 15.86
CA PHE A 531 18.51 -1.02 16.12
C PHE A 531 17.81 -0.46 14.90
N THR A 532 18.39 -0.63 13.72
CA THR A 532 17.76 -0.25 12.45
C THR A 532 16.44 -0.98 12.26
N ALA A 533 16.42 -2.31 12.38
CA ALA A 533 15.20 -3.10 12.20
C ALA A 533 14.08 -2.70 13.21
N THR A 534 14.44 -2.47 14.47
CA THR A 534 13.50 -2.06 15.52
C THR A 534 12.92 -0.65 15.23
N SER A 535 13.78 0.31 14.90
CA SER A 535 13.39 1.68 14.55
C SER A 535 12.43 1.70 13.35
N THR A 536 12.79 1.00 12.28
CA THR A 536 11.99 0.90 11.05
C THR A 536 10.65 0.19 11.29
N THR A 537 10.62 -0.84 12.14
CA THR A 537 9.38 -1.52 12.54
C THR A 537 8.47 -0.59 13.36
N ALA A 538 9.03 0.22 14.26
CA ALA A 538 8.27 1.19 15.05
C ALA A 538 7.65 2.28 14.16
N GLU A 539 8.36 2.75 13.13
CA GLU A 539 7.81 3.65 12.12
C GLU A 539 6.62 3.01 11.40
N SER A 540 6.76 1.76 10.94
CA SER A 540 5.66 1.02 10.28
C SER A 540 4.43 0.88 11.17
N GLN A 541 4.61 0.64 12.48
CA GLN A 541 3.50 0.60 13.44
C GLN A 541 2.79 1.95 13.55
N THR A 542 3.53 3.05 13.55
CA THR A 542 2.97 4.41 13.57
C THR A 542 2.21 4.71 12.27
N LEU A 543 2.78 4.37 11.12
CA LEU A 543 2.17 4.56 9.80
C LEU A 543 0.92 3.69 9.58
N SER A 544 0.69 2.66 10.40
CA SER A 544 -0.46 1.76 10.30
C SER A 544 -1.79 2.39 10.74
N ASN A 545 -1.80 3.63 11.24
CA ASN A 545 -3.04 4.36 11.46
C ASN A 545 -3.80 4.51 10.13
N PRO A 546 -5.14 4.22 10.10
CA PRO A 546 -5.90 4.28 8.86
C PRO A 546 -5.97 5.71 8.31
N MET A 547 -5.65 5.88 7.02
CA MET A 547 -5.85 7.13 6.28
C MET A 547 -7.28 7.24 5.75
N TYR A 548 -7.91 6.12 5.44
CA TYR A 548 -9.25 6.01 4.88
C TYR A 548 -10.33 6.77 5.68
N VAL A 549 -10.18 6.86 7.00
CA VAL A 549 -11.13 7.56 7.89
C VAL A 549 -10.90 9.07 7.98
N HIS A 550 -9.89 9.61 7.29
CA HIS A 550 -9.62 11.04 7.26
C HIS A 550 -10.32 11.68 6.06
N SER A 551 -11.13 12.70 6.34
CA SER A 551 -11.83 13.49 5.32
C SER A 551 -11.78 14.96 5.69
N ILE A 552 -11.22 15.78 4.80
CA ILE A 552 -11.11 17.24 4.98
C ILE A 552 -11.85 17.89 3.81
N PRO A 553 -13.03 18.52 4.05
CA PRO A 553 -13.77 19.21 3.01
C PRO A 553 -12.92 20.28 2.31
N ASN A 554 -13.08 20.39 1.00
CA ASN A 554 -12.35 21.36 0.18
C ASN A 554 -13.17 21.76 -1.06
N ASN A 555 -12.58 22.56 -1.95
CA ASN A 555 -13.21 23.01 -3.19
C ASN A 555 -14.56 23.72 -2.93
N ASN A 556 -14.59 24.69 -1.98
CA ASN A 556 -15.78 25.39 -1.49
C ASN A 556 -16.89 24.43 -1.04
N ASP A 557 -16.51 23.40 -0.27
CA ASP A 557 -17.37 22.33 0.24
C ASP A 557 -18.12 21.51 -0.83
N ASN A 558 -17.77 21.69 -2.13
CA ASN A 558 -18.27 20.82 -3.19
C ASN A 558 -17.73 19.39 -3.06
N GLN A 559 -16.54 19.24 -2.46
CA GLN A 559 -15.93 17.97 -2.07
C GLN A 559 -15.98 17.86 -0.54
N ASP A 560 -17.15 17.61 0.01
CA ASP A 560 -17.44 17.58 1.45
C ASP A 560 -17.03 16.26 2.13
N ILE A 561 -16.85 15.19 1.33
CA ILE A 561 -16.25 13.93 1.74
C ILE A 561 -15.19 13.51 0.72
N VAL A 562 -14.03 13.05 1.21
CA VAL A 562 -12.87 12.71 0.39
C VAL A 562 -12.24 11.40 0.86
N SER A 563 -11.69 10.62 -0.09
CA SER A 563 -11.17 9.27 0.20
C SER A 563 -9.71 9.24 0.68
N MET A 564 -8.91 10.27 0.40
CA MET A 564 -7.45 10.31 0.64
C MET A 564 -6.69 9.11 0.07
N GLY A 565 -7.16 8.53 -1.06
CA GLY A 565 -6.66 7.26 -1.59
C GLY A 565 -5.16 7.28 -1.96
N THR A 566 -4.68 8.34 -2.60
CA THR A 566 -3.24 8.50 -2.88
C THR A 566 -2.42 8.62 -1.60
N ASN A 567 -2.91 9.31 -0.57
CA ASN A 567 -2.22 9.37 0.72
C ASN A 567 -2.14 7.99 1.38
N ALA A 568 -3.23 7.22 1.37
CA ALA A 568 -3.25 5.84 1.88
C ALA A 568 -2.24 4.96 1.12
N ALA A 569 -2.19 5.07 -0.21
CA ALA A 569 -1.26 4.32 -1.05
C ALA A 569 0.21 4.71 -0.80
N LEU A 570 0.51 5.99 -0.58
CA LEU A 570 1.86 6.47 -0.24
C LEU A 570 2.32 6.04 1.15
N LEU A 571 1.43 6.04 2.15
CA LEU A 571 1.75 5.52 3.48
C LEU A 571 1.97 4.00 3.43
N CYS A 572 1.16 3.28 2.64
CA CYS A 572 1.39 1.86 2.37
C CYS A 572 2.76 1.64 1.71
N ARG A 573 3.13 2.45 0.72
CA ARG A 573 4.44 2.41 0.06
C ARG A 573 5.59 2.52 1.07
N GLN A 574 5.53 3.47 2.00
CA GLN A 574 6.56 3.64 3.02
C GLN A 574 6.67 2.39 3.92
N VAL A 575 5.54 1.79 4.30
CA VAL A 575 5.55 0.55 5.09
C VAL A 575 6.13 -0.63 4.30
N VAL A 576 5.90 -0.69 2.99
CA VAL A 576 6.52 -1.70 2.11
C VAL A 576 8.04 -1.53 2.06
N GLU A 577 8.54 -0.30 1.86
CA GLU A 577 9.99 0.00 1.89
C GLU A 577 10.61 -0.43 3.22
N ASN A 578 9.98 -0.08 4.33
CA ASN A 578 10.40 -0.48 5.67
C ASN A 578 10.43 -2.01 5.83
N GLY A 579 9.44 -2.70 5.25
CA GLY A 579 9.37 -4.16 5.26
C GLY A 579 10.57 -4.81 4.55
N TYR A 580 11.00 -4.26 3.42
CA TYR A 580 12.19 -4.74 2.71
C TYR A 580 13.47 -4.54 3.53
N GLN A 581 13.64 -3.39 4.19
CA GLN A 581 14.80 -3.12 5.05
C GLN A 581 14.89 -4.13 6.20
N VAL A 582 13.79 -4.34 6.91
CA VAL A 582 13.74 -5.28 8.04
C VAL A 582 13.98 -6.71 7.57
N MET A 583 13.39 -7.11 6.44
CA MET A 583 13.60 -8.44 5.87
C MET A 583 15.04 -8.65 5.40
N ALA A 584 15.69 -7.65 4.82
CA ALA A 584 17.11 -7.72 4.44
C ALA A 584 18.01 -8.02 5.65
N ILE A 585 17.78 -7.31 6.76
CA ILE A 585 18.51 -7.54 8.02
C ILE A 585 18.20 -8.93 8.57
N HIS A 586 16.95 -9.38 8.50
CA HIS A 586 16.54 -10.72 8.94
C HIS A 586 17.25 -11.83 8.13
N LEU A 587 17.30 -11.71 6.80
CA LEU A 587 18.00 -12.64 5.92
C LEU A 587 19.51 -12.70 6.22
N MET A 588 20.12 -11.55 6.47
CA MET A 588 21.53 -11.46 6.87
C MET A 588 21.77 -12.19 8.20
N ALA A 589 20.90 -12.01 9.19
CA ALA A 589 20.98 -12.66 10.48
C ALA A 589 20.79 -14.18 10.39
N LEU A 590 19.83 -14.64 9.58
CA LEU A 590 19.59 -16.06 9.33
C LEU A 590 20.81 -16.73 8.69
N ALA A 591 21.38 -16.13 7.65
CA ALA A 591 22.56 -16.67 7.00
C ALA A 591 23.75 -16.76 7.96
N GLN A 592 23.98 -15.72 8.77
CA GLN A 592 25.04 -15.70 9.78
C GLN A 592 24.82 -16.79 10.88
N ALA A 593 23.56 -17.06 11.24
CA ALA A 593 23.22 -18.12 12.18
C ALA A 593 23.47 -19.52 11.59
N VAL A 594 23.19 -19.74 10.32
CA VAL A 594 23.50 -20.99 9.60
C VAL A 594 25.00 -21.28 9.63
N ASP A 595 25.84 -20.27 9.39
CA ASP A 595 27.30 -20.43 9.46
C ASP A 595 27.78 -20.69 10.89
N CYS A 596 27.20 -19.97 11.87
CA CYS A 596 27.54 -20.15 13.27
C CYS A 596 27.32 -21.59 13.75
N LEU A 597 26.24 -22.21 13.31
CA LEU A 597 25.83 -23.56 13.67
C LEU A 597 26.39 -24.62 12.71
N GLU A 598 27.04 -24.23 11.62
CA GLU A 598 27.60 -25.12 10.59
C GLU A 598 26.55 -26.09 9.98
N ILE A 599 25.29 -25.62 9.84
CA ILE A 599 24.15 -26.48 9.47
C ILE A 599 23.75 -26.39 8.00
N ALA A 600 24.50 -25.69 7.16
CA ALA A 600 24.15 -25.48 5.76
C ALA A 600 23.86 -26.78 4.97
N GLY A 601 24.58 -27.87 5.29
CA GLY A 601 24.39 -29.21 4.70
C GLY A 601 23.14 -29.95 5.18
N GLN A 602 22.45 -29.46 6.22
CA GLN A 602 21.29 -30.09 6.86
C GLN A 602 19.98 -29.37 6.51
N LEU A 603 20.07 -28.24 5.82
CA LEU A 603 18.92 -27.43 5.40
C LEU A 603 18.12 -28.14 4.30
N ALA A 604 16.82 -27.88 4.25
CA ALA A 604 16.00 -28.27 3.11
C ALA A 604 16.51 -27.62 1.82
N PRO A 605 16.35 -28.26 0.65
CA PRO A 605 16.85 -27.69 -0.61
C PRO A 605 16.33 -26.28 -0.90
N ALA A 606 15.10 -25.94 -0.50
CA ALA A 606 14.52 -24.61 -0.69
C ALA A 606 15.21 -23.55 0.17
N THR A 607 15.37 -23.77 1.46
CA THR A 607 16.05 -22.86 2.40
C THR A 607 17.56 -22.83 2.17
N ARG A 608 18.16 -23.92 1.68
CA ARG A 608 19.54 -23.92 1.23
C ARG A 608 19.75 -22.98 0.04
N ARG A 609 18.87 -22.98 -0.95
CA ARG A 609 18.94 -22.02 -2.07
C ARG A 609 18.81 -20.56 -1.59
N LEU A 610 17.92 -20.30 -0.61
CA LEU A 610 17.81 -18.97 -0.01
C LEU A 610 19.13 -18.57 0.67
N TYR A 611 19.69 -19.43 1.51
CA TYR A 611 20.98 -19.21 2.16
C TYR A 611 22.10 -18.92 1.14
N ASP A 612 22.22 -19.73 0.09
CA ASP A 612 23.25 -19.57 -0.94
C ASP A 612 23.10 -18.23 -1.69
N ARG A 613 21.86 -17.80 -2.01
CA ARG A 613 21.60 -16.49 -2.62
C ARG A 613 21.97 -15.34 -1.69
N VAL A 614 21.62 -15.40 -0.42
CA VAL A 614 22.00 -14.38 0.56
C VAL A 614 23.53 -14.31 0.69
N ARG A 615 24.21 -15.44 0.71
CA ARG A 615 25.67 -15.51 0.81
C ARG A 615 26.40 -15.02 -0.45
N ALA A 616 25.75 -15.08 -1.61
CA ALA A 616 26.29 -14.48 -2.83
C ALA A 616 26.36 -12.93 -2.72
N GLU A 617 25.43 -12.31 -2.00
CA GLU A 617 25.38 -10.86 -1.79
C GLU A 617 26.11 -10.41 -0.52
N VAL A 618 26.07 -11.22 0.53
CA VAL A 618 26.59 -10.90 1.88
C VAL A 618 27.53 -12.02 2.33
N PRO A 619 28.84 -11.84 2.25
CA PRO A 619 29.82 -12.82 2.76
C PRO A 619 29.67 -13.04 4.28
N ALA A 620 30.01 -14.22 4.75
CA ALA A 620 30.14 -14.47 6.18
C ALA A 620 31.22 -13.57 6.80
N PHE A 621 30.99 -13.06 8.00
CA PHE A 621 31.92 -12.13 8.64
C PHE A 621 32.16 -12.50 10.11
N ARG A 622 33.38 -12.24 10.56
CA ARG A 622 33.82 -12.34 11.96
C ARG A 622 34.21 -10.99 12.53
N GLU A 623 34.83 -10.15 11.71
CA GLU A 623 35.18 -8.78 12.04
C GLU A 623 34.02 -7.84 11.68
N ASP A 624 33.82 -6.81 12.49
CA ASP A 624 32.79 -5.81 12.25
C ASP A 624 33.09 -4.99 11.01
N THR A 625 32.12 -4.88 10.12
CA THR A 625 32.18 -4.08 8.91
C THR A 625 30.87 -3.30 8.71
N PRO A 626 30.90 -2.14 8.01
CA PRO A 626 29.68 -1.40 7.71
C PRO A 626 28.68 -2.27 6.93
N LYS A 627 27.41 -2.39 7.43
CA LYS A 627 26.40 -3.29 6.86
C LYS A 627 25.39 -2.62 5.92
N TYR A 628 25.36 -1.29 5.82
CA TYR A 628 24.34 -0.58 5.07
C TYR A 628 24.30 -0.95 3.58
N ARG A 629 25.49 -1.15 2.93
CA ARG A 629 25.55 -1.59 1.53
C ARG A 629 25.07 -3.04 1.33
N GLU A 630 25.25 -3.87 2.34
CA GLU A 630 24.77 -5.26 2.31
C GLU A 630 23.26 -5.32 2.45
N ILE A 631 22.66 -4.44 3.28
CA ILE A 631 21.22 -4.28 3.39
C ILE A 631 20.64 -3.85 2.03
N GLU A 632 21.19 -2.79 1.40
CA GLU A 632 20.77 -2.31 0.07
C GLU A 632 20.83 -3.42 -1.00
N ARG A 633 21.90 -4.25 -1.01
CA ARG A 633 22.00 -5.37 -1.97
C ARG A 633 20.93 -6.44 -1.74
N LEU A 634 20.63 -6.77 -0.49
CA LEU A 634 19.57 -7.74 -0.17
C LEU A 634 18.17 -7.19 -0.50
N GLU A 635 17.91 -5.90 -0.29
CA GLU A 635 16.68 -5.28 -0.76
C GLU A 635 16.54 -5.41 -2.28
N GLN A 636 17.61 -5.11 -3.03
CA GLN A 636 17.63 -5.26 -4.49
C GLN A 636 17.46 -6.72 -4.94
N LEU A 637 18.08 -7.67 -4.26
CA LEU A 637 17.91 -9.10 -4.50
C LEU A 637 16.42 -9.48 -4.39
N MET A 638 15.76 -9.10 -3.29
CA MET A 638 14.35 -9.42 -3.05
C MET A 638 13.40 -8.79 -4.07
N ARG A 639 13.71 -7.57 -4.57
CA ARG A 639 12.91 -6.90 -5.58
C ARG A 639 13.04 -7.51 -6.97
N THR A 640 14.16 -8.17 -7.26
CA THR A 640 14.49 -8.67 -8.60
C THR A 640 14.35 -10.18 -8.76
N GLN A 641 14.38 -10.94 -7.66
CA GLN A 641 14.31 -12.40 -7.67
C GLN A 641 13.31 -12.88 -6.61
N PRO A 642 12.31 -13.73 -6.96
CA PRO A 642 11.42 -14.32 -5.97
C PRO A 642 12.14 -15.35 -5.10
N ALA A 643 11.68 -15.57 -3.87
CA ALA A 643 12.15 -16.67 -3.03
C ALA A 643 11.68 -18.03 -3.60
N GLY A 644 10.46 -18.08 -4.14
CA GLY A 644 9.91 -19.19 -4.92
C GLY A 644 9.28 -20.29 -4.06
N LEU A 645 8.61 -19.91 -2.96
CA LEU A 645 7.86 -20.83 -2.09
C LEU A 645 6.33 -20.71 -2.26
N LEU A 646 5.83 -19.51 -2.65
CA LEU A 646 4.40 -19.22 -2.85
C LEU A 646 3.97 -19.27 -4.31
#